data_bd41a09352606cf7d1ef3300bf035cc5
#
_entry.id   bd41a09352606cf7d1ef3300bf035cc5
#
_cell.length_a   1.000
_cell.length_b   1.000
_cell.length_c   1.000
_cell.angle_alpha   90.00
_cell.angle_beta   90.00
_cell.angle_gamma   90.00
#
_symmetry.space_group_name_H-M   'P 1'
#
loop_
_entity.id
_entity.type
_entity.pdbx_description
1 polymer ?
#
loop_
_entity_poly.entity_id
_entity_poly.type
_entity_poly.pdbx_seq_one_letter_code
_entity_poly.pdbx_strand_id
1 'polypeptide(L)'
;MRIAIFTDTYYPDINGVVSSIGILRNELMKHGHQVLIITTIPPLGVHIEDDPFIIRMNGISLKSIYGYRMAGIYNNKIFKKIKEFNPNIIHTQTEYGVGLFGRLCGYKLNIPTVYTFHTNLYDYTYYVTKGIEPFDSIAKKIVKKLMKTYTTHTTSLIVPSAKTASMMKSIGIKKEINIVPTGLELERFKIYNKEHTNQIKEEYGLTNHFNLISLGRLAEEKSLDLIINAMPEIIQRNPNIRLFIIGDGPAKNTLMQLTHDLKMDDYIRFAGCQSADVIPDFYYSGDLFVSASLTETQGLTFIEAMASSLPVLARYDSNLDPVIVEGGNGHFFYTQEEYIEKVIELSHKDLTPYKEYAAHHAQQFDSHTFYKGVMHVYNSSIDHFENCFVVSSIKPHEKRVLVEFVSGKRKIALECTIEDVETFHLAIQTRVNQEVIDILKEKQNIRHLYFKAVKLLSYHDYCFHDLKKRLETYGDYNEIEIMKCMALLTDRHLIDDRKYVRSYIDATLKKGKGLKKALIDLKNKDIPEHLIEEEIEKFDESEEKEYAFNIVDQLYSNNRKLSPQGLIQKIKRTLYNKGYSENTILSVMNSYDFEFSHERTLSLLKQECKKTYKRYQNKYHDQELKMRISRFLKQKGYDYEDILIVMDEIWSELND
;
A
#
# COMPACT_ATOMS: atom_id res chain seq x y z
N MET A 1 -13.76 10.43 27.35
CA MET A 1 -12.56 9.57 27.29
C MET A 1 -11.59 9.90 28.41
N ARG A 2 -10.71 8.96 28.76
CA ARG A 2 -9.52 9.18 29.60
C ARG A 2 -8.30 9.21 28.68
N ILE A 3 -7.57 10.31 28.71
CA ILE A 3 -6.46 10.59 27.80
C ILE A 3 -5.20 10.83 28.62
N ALA A 4 -4.09 10.14 28.33
CA ALA A 4 -2.82 10.38 28.98
C ALA A 4 -1.85 11.05 27.99
N ILE A 5 -1.45 12.28 28.29
CA ILE A 5 -0.53 13.07 27.46
C ILE A 5 0.87 13.05 28.09
N PHE A 6 1.87 12.71 27.29
CA PHE A 6 3.27 12.60 27.71
C PHE A 6 4.12 13.64 26.98
N THR A 7 4.82 14.46 27.75
CA THR A 7 5.62 15.57 27.23
C THR A 7 6.82 15.85 28.12
N ASP A 8 7.99 16.13 27.54
CA ASP A 8 9.19 16.52 28.29
C ASP A 8 9.15 18.01 28.74
N THR A 9 8.24 18.82 28.20
CA THR A 9 8.04 20.24 28.53
C THR A 9 6.55 20.54 28.78
N TYR A 10 6.26 21.27 29.84
CA TYR A 10 4.91 21.73 30.19
C TYR A 10 4.98 22.94 31.10
N TYR A 11 3.84 23.58 31.36
CA TYR A 11 3.84 24.75 32.25
C TYR A 11 4.67 24.51 33.54
N PRO A 12 5.49 25.46 33.93
CA PRO A 12 5.55 26.88 33.55
C PRO A 12 6.50 27.20 32.40
N ASP A 13 7.04 26.21 31.66
CA ASP A 13 7.84 26.50 30.48
C ASP A 13 7.02 27.26 29.42
N ILE A 14 7.67 28.17 28.67
CA ILE A 14 7.01 29.00 27.63
C ILE A 14 7.60 28.61 26.27
N ASN A 15 6.84 27.86 25.49
CA ASN A 15 7.18 27.53 24.09
C ASN A 15 5.93 27.02 23.35
N GLY A 16 6.00 26.93 22.02
CA GLY A 16 4.88 26.50 21.17
C GLY A 16 4.32 25.12 21.48
N VAL A 17 5.16 24.18 21.97
CA VAL A 17 4.71 22.82 22.37
C VAL A 17 3.84 22.91 23.62
N VAL A 18 4.27 23.66 24.62
CA VAL A 18 3.51 23.87 25.86
C VAL A 18 2.17 24.54 25.57
N SER A 19 2.16 25.59 24.74
CA SER A 19 0.92 26.28 24.34
C SER A 19 -0.04 25.31 23.63
N SER A 20 0.45 24.53 22.67
CA SER A 20 -0.35 23.54 21.96
C SER A 20 -0.99 22.50 22.91
N ILE A 21 -0.21 21.98 23.87
CA ILE A 21 -0.67 21.00 24.84
C ILE A 21 -1.69 21.62 25.81
N GLY A 22 -1.45 22.86 26.25
CA GLY A 22 -2.37 23.59 27.12
C GLY A 22 -3.73 23.81 26.47
N ILE A 23 -3.72 24.30 25.24
CA ILE A 23 -4.93 24.51 24.45
C ILE A 23 -5.68 23.19 24.24
N LEU A 24 -4.97 22.14 23.83
CA LEU A 24 -5.59 20.82 23.65
C LEU A 24 -6.21 20.29 24.95
N ARG A 25 -5.49 20.41 26.09
CA ARG A 25 -6.00 19.99 27.40
C ARG A 25 -7.27 20.75 27.75
N ASN A 26 -7.26 22.07 27.63
CA ASN A 26 -8.41 22.91 27.92
C ASN A 26 -9.63 22.52 27.10
N GLU A 27 -9.47 22.36 25.78
CA GLU A 27 -10.56 21.95 24.90
C GLU A 27 -11.07 20.54 25.23
N LEU A 28 -10.18 19.58 25.48
CA LEU A 28 -10.57 18.24 25.91
C LEU A 28 -11.38 18.25 27.22
N MET A 29 -10.95 19.05 28.21
CA MET A 29 -11.66 19.17 29.50
C MET A 29 -13.02 19.87 29.35
N LYS A 30 -13.12 20.94 28.54
CA LYS A 30 -14.38 21.61 28.19
C LYS A 30 -15.42 20.64 27.63
N HIS A 31 -14.97 19.61 26.87
CA HIS A 31 -15.82 18.59 26.28
C HIS A 31 -15.97 17.32 27.14
N GLY A 32 -15.67 17.41 28.46
CA GLY A 32 -15.90 16.36 29.44
C GLY A 32 -14.93 15.17 29.38
N HIS A 33 -13.77 15.32 28.76
CA HIS A 33 -12.71 14.31 28.80
C HIS A 33 -11.85 14.46 30.07
N GLN A 34 -11.32 13.35 30.61
CA GLN A 34 -10.33 13.35 31.66
C GLN A 34 -8.92 13.31 31.05
N VAL A 35 -8.09 14.27 31.39
CA VAL A 35 -6.76 14.41 30.83
C VAL A 35 -5.70 14.32 31.92
N LEU A 36 -4.82 13.32 31.83
CA LEU A 36 -3.67 13.14 32.69
C LEU A 36 -2.41 13.58 31.97
N ILE A 37 -1.69 14.57 32.49
CA ILE A 37 -0.41 15.03 31.93
C ILE A 37 0.75 14.35 32.66
N ILE A 38 1.68 13.77 31.95
CA ILE A 38 2.94 13.28 32.48
C ILE A 38 4.07 14.15 31.91
N THR A 39 4.84 14.81 32.76
CA THR A 39 5.88 15.76 32.38
C THR A 39 7.08 15.74 33.33
N THR A 40 8.05 16.63 33.11
CA THR A 40 9.22 16.79 33.97
C THR A 40 8.97 17.80 35.10
N ILE A 41 9.73 17.70 36.19
CA ILE A 41 9.75 18.72 37.27
C ILE A 41 10.49 19.97 36.74
N PRO A 42 9.93 21.19 36.89
CA PRO A 42 10.61 22.42 36.45
C PRO A 42 11.83 22.74 37.33
N PRO A 43 12.65 23.77 36.96
CA PRO A 43 13.79 24.19 37.77
C PRO A 43 13.42 24.56 39.21
N LEU A 44 14.36 24.42 40.12
CA LEU A 44 14.19 24.82 41.51
C LEU A 44 13.84 26.32 41.62
N GLY A 45 12.87 26.66 42.48
CA GLY A 45 12.43 28.04 42.68
C GLY A 45 11.27 28.50 41.80
N VAL A 46 10.78 27.67 40.90
CA VAL A 46 9.60 27.96 40.08
C VAL A 46 8.35 27.46 40.79
N HIS A 47 7.37 28.34 40.97
CA HIS A 47 6.08 27.97 41.61
C HIS A 47 5.29 27.06 40.66
N ILE A 48 4.73 25.98 41.23
CA ILE A 48 3.92 24.99 40.53
C ILE A 48 2.57 24.94 41.19
N GLU A 49 1.49 25.09 40.45
CA GLU A 49 0.15 24.79 40.94
C GLU A 49 -0.05 23.29 41.14
N ASP A 50 -0.65 22.92 42.28
CA ASP A 50 -1.01 21.53 42.56
C ASP A 50 -2.23 21.12 41.72
N ASP A 51 -2.00 20.31 40.72
CA ASP A 51 -3.04 19.68 39.90
C ASP A 51 -2.89 18.15 39.98
N PRO A 52 -3.89 17.44 40.56
CA PRO A 52 -3.82 15.98 40.70
C PRO A 52 -3.72 15.22 39.34
N PHE A 53 -4.06 15.88 38.24
CA PHE A 53 -3.95 15.32 36.90
C PHE A 53 -2.64 15.68 36.21
N ILE A 54 -1.67 16.25 36.92
CA ILE A 54 -0.31 16.50 36.39
C ILE A 54 0.69 15.70 37.24
N ILE A 55 1.30 14.69 36.65
CA ILE A 55 2.35 13.88 37.24
C ILE A 55 3.72 14.33 36.71
N ARG A 56 4.62 14.72 37.63
CA ARG A 56 5.94 15.20 37.27
C ARG A 56 7.04 14.18 37.56
N MET A 57 7.93 13.96 36.59
CA MET A 57 9.09 13.06 36.67
C MET A 57 10.37 13.84 36.97
N ASN A 58 11.24 13.27 37.81
CA ASN A 58 12.59 13.81 38.00
C ASN A 58 13.37 13.74 36.65
N GLY A 59 14.04 14.82 36.30
CA GLY A 59 14.84 14.92 35.12
C GLY A 59 16.16 15.68 35.39
N ILE A 60 17.16 15.41 34.55
CA ILE A 60 18.45 16.10 34.56
C ILE A 60 18.38 17.25 33.57
N SER A 61 18.74 18.46 33.97
CA SER A 61 18.80 19.62 33.06
C SER A 61 20.00 19.51 32.11
N LEU A 62 19.73 19.59 30.83
CA LEU A 62 20.74 19.63 29.77
C LEU A 62 20.98 21.10 29.36
N LYS A 63 21.96 21.73 29.99
CA LYS A 63 22.32 23.16 29.72
C LYS A 63 22.67 23.42 28.26
N SER A 64 23.20 22.43 27.55
CA SER A 64 23.60 22.51 26.14
C SER A 64 22.45 22.42 25.13
N ILE A 65 21.24 22.03 25.55
CA ILE A 65 20.06 21.93 24.70
C ILE A 65 18.95 22.80 25.31
N TYR A 66 19.14 24.12 25.26
CA TYR A 66 18.13 25.14 25.62
C TYR A 66 17.44 24.94 26.98
N GLY A 67 18.13 24.25 27.96
CA GLY A 67 17.54 24.03 29.28
C GLY A 67 16.49 22.93 29.34
N TYR A 68 16.28 22.14 28.29
CA TYR A 68 15.39 20.97 28.30
C TYR A 68 15.84 19.98 29.37
N ARG A 69 14.85 19.35 30.01
CA ARG A 69 15.10 18.35 31.03
C ARG A 69 14.84 16.97 30.48
N MET A 70 15.81 16.09 30.62
CA MET A 70 15.68 14.70 30.23
C MET A 70 15.30 13.86 31.46
N ALA A 71 14.09 13.30 31.46
CA ALA A 71 13.67 12.32 32.44
C ALA A 71 14.11 10.91 32.07
N GLY A 72 14.08 9.99 33.04
CA GLY A 72 14.27 8.57 32.77
C GLY A 72 13.17 7.98 31.90
N ILE A 73 13.52 6.94 31.13
CA ILE A 73 12.61 6.28 30.18
C ILE A 73 11.54 5.45 30.90
N TYR A 74 11.69 5.15 32.19
CA TYR A 74 10.77 4.34 32.95
C TYR A 74 10.73 4.71 34.43
N ASN A 75 9.51 4.74 34.98
CA ASN A 75 9.26 4.90 36.42
C ASN A 75 8.10 4.01 36.86
N ASN A 76 8.39 3.00 37.70
CA ASN A 76 7.41 2.00 38.12
C ASN A 76 6.24 2.58 38.94
N LYS A 77 6.50 3.59 39.82
CA LYS A 77 5.45 4.23 40.61
C LYS A 77 4.47 4.99 39.71
N ILE A 78 4.99 5.73 38.74
CA ILE A 78 4.18 6.48 37.79
C ILE A 78 3.46 5.52 36.84
N PHE A 79 4.10 4.46 36.39
CA PHE A 79 3.46 3.42 35.57
C PHE A 79 2.23 2.81 36.26
N LYS A 80 2.29 2.54 37.59
CA LYS A 80 1.13 2.08 38.37
C LYS A 80 -0.01 3.09 38.36
N LYS A 81 0.28 4.39 38.57
CA LYS A 81 -0.73 5.46 38.52
C LYS A 81 -1.38 5.57 37.13
N ILE A 82 -0.60 5.44 36.05
CA ILE A 82 -1.14 5.44 34.67
C ILE A 82 -2.04 4.24 34.44
N LYS A 83 -1.65 3.05 34.94
CA LYS A 83 -2.48 1.84 34.89
C LYS A 83 -3.79 2.00 35.68
N GLU A 84 -3.76 2.61 36.84
CA GLU A 84 -4.95 2.93 37.67
C GLU A 84 -5.85 3.96 36.97
N PHE A 85 -5.30 4.98 36.34
CA PHE A 85 -6.04 5.95 35.52
C PHE A 85 -6.72 5.28 34.33
N ASN A 86 -6.16 4.17 33.81
CA ASN A 86 -6.70 3.35 32.74
C ASN A 86 -7.09 4.18 31.50
N PRO A 87 -6.14 4.84 30.82
CA PRO A 87 -6.44 5.70 29.69
C PRO A 87 -6.97 4.89 28.49
N ASN A 88 -7.88 5.50 27.73
CA ASN A 88 -8.36 4.96 26.47
C ASN A 88 -7.33 5.16 25.33
N ILE A 89 -6.52 6.23 25.45
CA ILE A 89 -5.50 6.59 24.48
C ILE A 89 -4.32 7.26 25.18
N ILE A 90 -3.14 7.05 24.65
CA ILE A 90 -1.90 7.71 25.02
C ILE A 90 -1.49 8.65 23.90
N HIS A 91 -1.19 9.92 24.23
CA HIS A 91 -0.71 10.91 23.30
C HIS A 91 0.68 11.39 23.69
N THR A 92 1.69 11.12 22.91
CA THR A 92 3.07 11.56 23.12
C THR A 92 3.35 12.82 22.29
N GLN A 93 3.91 13.85 22.96
CA GLN A 93 4.13 15.18 22.35
C GLN A 93 5.61 15.48 22.13
N THR A 94 6.50 14.65 22.66
CA THR A 94 7.95 14.83 22.56
C THR A 94 8.66 13.50 22.31
N GLU A 95 9.92 13.61 21.89
CA GLU A 95 10.76 12.49 21.46
C GLU A 95 11.64 11.91 22.58
N TYR A 96 11.82 12.66 23.67
CA TYR A 96 12.81 12.33 24.71
C TYR A 96 12.25 11.42 25.80
N GLY A 97 12.80 11.49 27.02
CA GLY A 97 12.54 10.55 28.12
C GLY A 97 11.07 10.31 28.43
N VAL A 98 10.28 11.37 28.62
CA VAL A 98 8.85 11.26 28.94
C VAL A 98 8.06 10.74 27.74
N GLY A 99 8.37 11.22 26.54
CA GLY A 99 7.74 10.73 25.31
C GLY A 99 8.02 9.24 25.06
N LEU A 100 9.25 8.78 25.29
CA LEU A 100 9.62 7.36 25.23
C LEU A 100 8.88 6.54 26.29
N PHE A 101 8.73 7.07 27.51
CA PHE A 101 7.98 6.43 28.57
C PHE A 101 6.50 6.27 28.19
N GLY A 102 5.88 7.27 27.56
CA GLY A 102 4.53 7.18 27.06
C GLY A 102 4.34 6.05 26.04
N ARG A 103 5.26 5.92 25.08
CA ARG A 103 5.24 4.82 24.10
C ARG A 103 5.40 3.45 24.76
N LEU A 104 6.29 3.36 25.76
CA LEU A 104 6.47 2.13 26.55
C LEU A 104 5.21 1.77 27.34
N CYS A 105 4.52 2.78 27.90
CA CYS A 105 3.23 2.58 28.58
C CYS A 105 2.17 2.05 27.61
N GLY A 106 2.04 2.65 26.41
CA GLY A 106 1.13 2.18 25.36
C GLY A 106 1.38 0.72 24.99
N TYR A 107 2.63 0.38 24.77
CA TYR A 107 3.04 -0.99 24.47
C TYR A 107 2.71 -1.97 25.62
N LYS A 108 3.12 -1.65 26.86
CA LYS A 108 2.92 -2.55 28.01
C LYS A 108 1.46 -2.67 28.45
N LEU A 109 0.68 -1.62 28.35
CA LEU A 109 -0.73 -1.59 28.74
C LEU A 109 -1.66 -1.96 27.58
N ASN A 110 -1.12 -2.14 26.40
CA ASN A 110 -1.87 -2.44 25.19
C ASN A 110 -2.92 -1.37 24.86
N ILE A 111 -2.49 -0.11 24.84
CA ILE A 111 -3.32 1.07 24.59
C ILE A 111 -2.86 1.77 23.32
N PRO A 112 -3.79 2.24 22.45
CA PRO A 112 -3.43 2.98 21.24
C PRO A 112 -2.63 4.23 21.58
N THR A 113 -1.60 4.50 20.80
CA THR A 113 -0.68 5.63 21.02
C THR A 113 -0.64 6.53 19.80
N VAL A 114 -0.96 7.81 19.99
CA VAL A 114 -0.80 8.88 19.01
C VAL A 114 0.47 9.65 19.32
N TYR A 115 1.16 10.10 18.31
CA TYR A 115 2.34 10.95 18.44
C TYR A 115 2.18 12.22 17.61
N THR A 116 2.26 13.39 18.26
CA THR A 116 2.34 14.68 17.55
C THR A 116 3.78 15.11 17.39
N PHE A 117 4.15 15.39 16.15
CA PHE A 117 5.45 15.88 15.77
C PHE A 117 5.45 17.40 15.75
N HIS A 118 6.09 18.03 16.74
CA HIS A 118 6.13 19.49 16.89
C HIS A 118 7.39 20.14 16.32
N THR A 119 8.52 19.40 16.29
CA THR A 119 9.83 19.97 16.01
C THR A 119 10.51 19.25 14.86
N ASN A 120 10.86 19.96 13.82
CA ASN A 120 11.62 19.39 12.70
C ASN A 120 13.08 19.17 13.10
N LEU A 121 13.37 18.08 13.81
CA LEU A 121 14.71 17.70 14.24
C LEU A 121 15.69 17.56 13.06
N TYR A 122 15.18 17.32 11.85
CA TYR A 122 16.02 17.18 10.67
C TYR A 122 16.64 18.49 10.21
N ASP A 123 15.89 19.59 10.32
CA ASP A 123 16.40 20.93 10.02
C ASP A 123 17.31 21.46 11.14
N TYR A 124 17.09 21.01 12.38
CA TYR A 124 17.94 21.37 13.51
C TYR A 124 19.36 20.76 13.45
N THR A 125 19.59 19.70 12.66
CA THR A 125 20.96 19.15 12.51
C THR A 125 21.92 20.20 11.97
N TYR A 126 21.50 21.04 11.03
CA TYR A 126 22.29 22.11 10.47
C TYR A 126 22.83 23.09 11.55
N TYR A 127 22.01 23.45 12.52
CA TYR A 127 22.42 24.37 13.60
C TYR A 127 23.36 23.71 14.60
N VAL A 128 23.24 22.41 14.83
CA VAL A 128 24.14 21.64 15.73
C VAL A 128 25.47 21.39 15.07
N THR A 129 25.48 21.07 13.81
CA THR A 129 26.70 20.72 13.04
C THR A 129 27.34 21.94 12.36
N LYS A 130 26.69 23.13 12.42
CA LYS A 130 27.06 24.35 11.69
C LYS A 130 27.26 24.13 10.19
N GLY A 131 26.52 23.16 9.62
CA GLY A 131 26.58 22.80 8.21
C GLY A 131 27.90 22.16 7.74
N ILE A 132 28.75 21.68 8.66
CA ILE A 132 30.05 21.07 8.31
C ILE A 132 29.81 19.64 7.80
N GLU A 133 30.00 19.41 6.51
CA GLU A 133 30.09 18.06 5.95
C GLU A 133 31.44 17.41 6.33
N PRO A 134 31.45 16.08 6.75
CA PRO A 134 30.39 15.05 6.68
C PRO A 134 29.53 14.95 7.95
N PHE A 135 29.73 15.77 8.96
CA PHE A 135 29.02 15.67 10.24
C PHE A 135 27.51 15.86 10.11
N ASP A 136 27.08 16.78 9.25
CA ASP A 136 25.64 17.03 9.01
C ASP A 136 24.96 15.81 8.37
N SER A 137 25.61 15.15 7.42
CA SER A 137 25.13 13.93 6.79
C SER A 137 24.96 12.77 7.77
N ILE A 138 25.89 12.61 8.72
CA ILE A 138 25.85 11.61 9.78
C ILE A 138 24.71 11.93 10.75
N ALA A 139 24.61 13.19 11.18
CA ALA A 139 23.54 13.64 12.08
C ALA A 139 22.17 13.41 11.47
N LYS A 140 21.95 13.74 10.19
CA LYS A 140 20.72 13.47 9.45
C LYS A 140 20.37 11.97 9.39
N LYS A 141 21.36 11.09 9.20
CA LYS A 141 21.12 9.62 9.23
C LYS A 141 20.70 9.14 10.62
N ILE A 142 21.31 9.68 11.68
CA ILE A 142 20.95 9.35 13.07
C ILE A 142 19.54 9.82 13.37
N VAL A 143 19.19 11.08 13.03
CA VAL A 143 17.85 11.64 13.21
C VAL A 143 16.83 10.82 12.45
N LYS A 144 17.09 10.47 11.20
CA LYS A 144 16.21 9.60 10.40
C LYS A 144 15.93 8.25 11.08
N LYS A 145 16.97 7.62 11.65
CA LYS A 145 16.85 6.35 12.38
C LYS A 145 16.01 6.54 13.66
N LEU A 146 16.27 7.60 14.41
CA LEU A 146 15.52 7.93 15.63
C LEU A 146 14.05 8.18 15.32
N MET A 147 13.74 9.00 14.31
CA MET A 147 12.35 9.27 13.88
C MET A 147 11.60 7.98 13.52
N LYS A 148 12.25 7.08 12.76
CA LYS A 148 11.67 5.76 12.47
C LYS A 148 11.39 4.96 13.75
N THR A 149 12.33 4.96 14.70
CA THR A 149 12.17 4.26 15.97
C THR A 149 11.01 4.85 16.80
N TYR A 150 10.90 6.18 16.85
CA TYR A 150 9.80 6.84 17.57
C TYR A 150 8.43 6.53 16.99
N THR A 151 8.33 6.29 15.69
CA THR A 151 7.07 5.95 15.04
C THR A 151 6.71 4.46 15.08
N THR A 152 7.66 3.58 15.44
CA THR A 152 7.45 2.11 15.37
C THR A 152 6.28 1.62 16.21
N HIS A 153 6.12 2.15 17.43
CA HIS A 153 5.09 1.72 18.38
C HIS A 153 3.93 2.72 18.53
N THR A 154 3.77 3.64 17.58
CA THR A 154 2.61 4.53 17.54
C THR A 154 1.53 3.97 16.62
N THR A 155 0.25 4.23 16.95
CA THR A 155 -0.88 3.87 16.09
C THR A 155 -1.02 4.86 14.95
N SER A 156 -1.08 6.16 15.25
CA SER A 156 -1.20 7.24 14.26
C SER A 156 -0.26 8.39 14.58
N LEU A 157 0.05 9.20 13.56
CA LEU A 157 0.89 10.39 13.68
C LEU A 157 0.06 11.64 13.40
N ILE A 158 0.33 12.71 14.14
CA ILE A 158 -0.17 14.05 13.88
C ILE A 158 1.02 14.94 13.50
N VAL A 159 0.85 15.71 12.46
CA VAL A 159 1.81 16.73 12.00
C VAL A 159 1.08 18.06 11.75
N PRO A 160 1.74 19.22 11.94
CA PRO A 160 1.07 20.50 11.82
C PRO A 160 0.87 20.97 10.37
N SER A 161 1.63 20.42 9.41
CA SER A 161 1.61 20.91 8.02
C SER A 161 1.83 19.82 6.99
N ALA A 162 1.44 20.08 5.74
CA ALA A 162 1.65 19.20 4.59
C ALA A 162 3.14 19.01 4.27
N LYS A 163 3.97 20.04 4.44
CA LYS A 163 5.44 19.96 4.29
C LYS A 163 6.02 18.94 5.25
N THR A 164 5.62 18.99 6.53
CA THR A 164 6.06 18.04 7.54
C THR A 164 5.57 16.62 7.22
N ALA A 165 4.34 16.46 6.73
CA ALA A 165 3.83 15.16 6.28
C ALA A 165 4.65 14.60 5.12
N SER A 166 4.97 15.42 4.13
CA SER A 166 5.80 15.03 2.97
C SER A 166 7.21 14.64 3.39
N MET A 167 7.82 15.40 4.29
CA MET A 167 9.12 15.08 4.86
C MET A 167 9.10 13.73 5.59
N MET A 168 8.09 13.47 6.44
CA MET A 168 7.93 12.18 7.13
C MET A 168 7.83 11.00 6.14
N LYS A 169 7.08 11.17 5.04
CA LYS A 169 6.99 10.16 3.97
C LYS A 169 8.33 9.95 3.27
N SER A 170 9.07 11.02 2.98
CA SER A 170 10.39 10.96 2.29
C SER A 170 11.44 10.20 3.08
N ILE A 171 11.42 10.26 4.41
CA ILE A 171 12.31 9.47 5.27
C ILE A 171 11.87 8.02 5.44
N GLY A 172 10.73 7.62 4.82
CA GLY A 172 10.25 6.25 4.75
C GLY A 172 9.38 5.83 5.93
N ILE A 173 8.65 6.76 6.55
CA ILE A 173 7.59 6.47 7.52
C ILE A 173 6.34 6.04 6.75
N LYS A 174 5.87 4.81 7.02
CA LYS A 174 4.69 4.19 6.35
C LYS A 174 3.40 4.29 7.18
N LYS A 175 3.48 4.87 8.38
CA LYS A 175 2.30 5.06 9.25
C LYS A 175 1.35 6.08 8.66
N GLU A 176 0.09 5.99 9.05
CA GLU A 176 -0.90 7.01 8.77
C GLU A 176 -0.46 8.34 9.37
N ILE A 177 -0.43 9.40 8.55
CA ILE A 177 0.00 10.74 8.93
C ILE A 177 -1.20 11.66 8.77
N ASN A 178 -1.67 12.22 9.87
CA ASN A 178 -2.79 13.13 9.91
C ASN A 178 -2.28 14.57 10.03
N ILE A 179 -2.71 15.45 9.13
CA ILE A 179 -2.37 16.86 9.19
C ILE A 179 -3.42 17.54 10.06
N VAL A 180 -2.99 17.97 11.26
CA VAL A 180 -3.85 18.69 12.21
C VAL A 180 -3.06 19.90 12.73
N PRO A 181 -3.30 21.08 12.16
CA PRO A 181 -2.68 22.32 12.62
C PRO A 181 -3.02 22.59 14.07
N THR A 182 -2.05 23.09 14.84
CA THR A 182 -2.27 23.52 16.22
C THR A 182 -3.25 24.69 16.23
N GLY A 183 -4.27 24.60 17.06
CA GLY A 183 -5.23 25.67 17.24
C GLY A 183 -4.77 26.72 18.25
N LEU A 184 -5.44 27.85 18.22
CA LEU A 184 -5.26 28.96 19.16
C LEU A 184 -6.58 29.35 19.80
N GLU A 185 -6.53 29.86 21.03
CA GLU A 185 -7.68 30.51 21.67
C GLU A 185 -7.85 31.91 21.08
N LEU A 186 -8.47 31.99 19.89
CA LEU A 186 -8.53 33.22 19.08
C LEU A 186 -9.27 34.35 19.76
N GLU A 187 -10.28 34.04 20.58
CA GLU A 187 -11.06 35.05 21.30
C GLU A 187 -10.19 35.95 22.18
N ARG A 188 -9.11 35.39 22.73
CA ARG A 188 -8.14 36.11 23.51
C ARG A 188 -7.45 37.24 22.73
N PHE A 189 -7.20 37.07 21.43
CA PHE A 189 -6.54 38.03 20.55
C PHE A 189 -7.51 39.05 19.96
N LYS A 190 -8.83 38.89 20.14
CA LYS A 190 -9.83 39.89 19.74
C LYS A 190 -10.07 40.95 20.80
N ILE A 191 -9.64 40.66 22.04
CA ILE A 191 -9.83 41.54 23.20
C ILE A 191 -8.48 42.14 23.55
N TYR A 192 -8.40 43.47 23.60
CA TYR A 192 -7.20 44.18 24.01
C TYR A 192 -7.55 45.37 24.91
N ASN A 193 -6.60 45.79 25.75
CA ASN A 193 -6.76 46.95 26.57
C ASN A 193 -6.25 48.23 25.80
N LYS A 194 -7.18 49.04 25.32
CA LYS A 194 -6.86 50.22 24.53
C LYS A 194 -5.98 51.23 25.28
N GLU A 195 -6.18 51.41 26.60
CA GLU A 195 -5.33 52.30 27.39
C GLU A 195 -3.91 51.76 27.47
N HIS A 196 -3.74 50.47 27.74
CA HIS A 196 -2.44 49.84 27.80
C HIS A 196 -1.74 49.83 26.43
N THR A 197 -2.48 49.58 25.35
CA THR A 197 -1.92 49.73 23.97
C THR A 197 -1.43 51.15 23.69
N ASN A 198 -2.14 52.17 24.13
CA ASN A 198 -1.70 53.56 24.00
C ASN A 198 -0.46 53.84 24.86
N GLN A 199 -0.40 53.35 26.07
CA GLN A 199 0.78 53.44 26.92
C GLN A 199 2.01 52.79 26.29
N ILE A 200 1.85 51.62 25.69
CA ILE A 200 2.90 50.93 24.94
C ILE A 200 3.38 51.81 23.77
N LYS A 201 2.46 52.39 23.00
CA LYS A 201 2.82 53.32 21.90
C LYS A 201 3.60 54.54 22.36
N GLU A 202 3.22 55.13 23.49
CA GLU A 202 3.92 56.28 24.07
C GLU A 202 5.30 55.89 24.63
N GLU A 203 5.37 54.79 25.43
CA GLU A 203 6.59 54.33 26.07
C GLU A 203 7.69 53.98 25.08
N TYR A 204 7.30 53.33 23.97
CA TYR A 204 8.25 52.85 22.95
C TYR A 204 8.37 53.81 21.74
N GLY A 205 7.71 55.00 21.79
CA GLY A 205 7.81 56.02 20.72
C GLY A 205 7.20 55.56 19.39
N LEU A 206 6.06 54.84 19.47
CA LEU A 206 5.35 54.29 18.32
C LEU A 206 4.15 55.17 17.88
N THR A 207 3.81 56.18 18.67
CA THR A 207 2.65 57.04 18.41
C THR A 207 2.79 57.82 17.10
N ASN A 208 1.75 57.79 16.26
CA ASN A 208 1.71 58.46 14.95
C ASN A 208 2.73 57.92 13.91
N HIS A 209 3.25 56.72 14.12
CA HIS A 209 4.16 56.03 13.20
C HIS A 209 3.49 54.80 12.61
N PHE A 210 4.03 54.35 11.46
CA PHE A 210 3.69 53.06 10.90
C PHE A 210 4.58 51.98 11.55
N ASN A 211 3.96 51.10 12.33
CA ASN A 211 4.66 50.21 13.24
C ASN A 211 4.75 48.80 12.69
N LEU A 212 5.96 48.32 12.40
CA LEU A 212 6.27 46.95 12.11
C LEU A 212 6.43 46.18 13.41
N ILE A 213 5.69 45.07 13.60
CA ILE A 213 5.76 44.23 14.80
C ILE A 213 6.48 42.93 14.45
N SER A 214 7.48 42.57 15.24
CA SER A 214 8.05 41.21 15.24
C SER A 214 8.01 40.66 16.64
N LEU A 215 7.36 39.48 16.80
CA LEU A 215 7.16 38.86 18.11
C LEU A 215 7.62 37.41 18.10
N GLY A 216 8.39 37.00 19.10
CA GLY A 216 8.85 35.65 19.27
C GLY A 216 10.18 35.51 20.00
N ARG A 217 10.71 34.29 20.06
CA ARG A 217 12.02 34.04 20.63
C ARG A 217 13.12 34.65 19.75
N LEU A 218 14.02 35.45 20.36
CA LEU A 218 15.12 36.09 19.65
C LEU A 218 16.29 35.09 19.50
N ALA A 219 16.26 34.36 18.39
CA ALA A 219 17.25 33.33 18.07
C ALA A 219 17.68 33.44 16.60
N GLU A 220 18.81 32.86 16.28
CA GLU A 220 19.44 32.94 14.96
C GLU A 220 18.52 32.47 13.82
N GLU A 221 17.76 31.40 14.08
CA GLU A 221 16.81 30.83 13.11
C GLU A 221 15.65 31.76 12.72
N LYS A 222 15.41 32.83 13.49
CA LYS A 222 14.39 33.84 13.16
C LYS A 222 14.86 34.92 12.21
N SER A 223 16.17 34.96 11.92
CA SER A 223 16.80 35.87 10.93
C SER A 223 16.35 37.34 11.08
N LEU A 224 16.21 37.79 12.34
CA LEU A 224 15.85 39.18 12.60
C LEU A 224 16.90 40.20 12.15
N ASP A 225 18.15 39.77 12.02
CA ASP A 225 19.25 40.53 11.45
C ASP A 225 18.94 41.00 10.03
N LEU A 226 18.27 40.22 9.20
CA LEU A 226 17.82 40.62 7.86
C LEU A 226 16.86 41.82 7.92
N ILE A 227 15.88 41.77 8.83
CA ILE A 227 14.90 42.84 9.02
C ILE A 227 15.61 44.13 9.53
N ILE A 228 16.50 43.97 10.52
CA ILE A 228 17.26 45.11 11.11
C ILE A 228 18.18 45.74 10.07
N ASN A 229 18.89 44.94 9.26
CA ASN A 229 19.78 45.44 8.19
C ASN A 229 19.00 46.17 7.09
N ALA A 230 17.73 45.91 6.88
CA ALA A 230 16.87 46.58 5.93
C ALA A 230 16.41 48.00 6.41
N MET A 231 16.39 48.23 7.73
CA MET A 231 15.82 49.47 8.31
C MET A 231 16.50 50.75 7.86
N PRO A 232 17.84 50.88 7.71
CA PRO A 232 18.44 52.14 7.22
C PRO A 232 17.86 52.59 5.88
N GLU A 233 17.68 51.70 4.92
CA GLU A 233 17.10 52.06 3.62
C GLU A 233 15.61 52.33 3.74
N ILE A 234 14.87 51.55 4.53
CA ILE A 234 13.44 51.80 4.80
C ILE A 234 13.24 53.21 5.38
N ILE A 235 14.04 53.60 6.38
CA ILE A 235 13.94 54.90 7.05
C ILE A 235 14.37 56.05 6.11
N GLN A 236 15.36 55.85 5.25
CA GLN A 236 15.74 56.83 4.23
C GLN A 236 14.56 57.10 3.29
N ARG A 237 13.75 56.10 2.95
CA ARG A 237 12.60 56.22 2.03
C ARG A 237 11.31 56.67 2.75
N ASN A 238 11.12 56.22 3.99
CA ASN A 238 9.96 56.61 4.83
C ASN A 238 10.38 56.70 6.31
N PRO A 239 10.75 57.90 6.82
CA PRO A 239 11.19 58.09 8.21
C PRO A 239 10.08 57.91 9.23
N ASN A 240 8.82 57.72 8.82
CA ASN A 240 7.68 57.48 9.70
C ASN A 240 7.52 56.04 10.12
N ILE A 241 8.40 55.13 9.71
CA ILE A 241 8.32 53.70 10.05
C ILE A 241 9.09 53.41 11.34
N ARG A 242 8.54 52.53 12.18
CA ARG A 242 9.20 51.98 13.39
C ARG A 242 9.19 50.48 13.35
N LEU A 243 10.25 49.84 13.87
CA LEU A 243 10.30 48.40 14.11
C LEU A 243 10.25 48.15 15.62
N PHE A 244 9.26 47.35 16.02
CA PHE A 244 9.06 47.00 17.42
C PHE A 244 9.24 45.46 17.60
N ILE A 245 10.26 45.07 18.33
CA ILE A 245 10.66 43.68 18.55
C ILE A 245 10.29 43.27 19.96
N ILE A 246 9.39 42.26 20.07
CA ILE A 246 8.87 41.74 21.32
C ILE A 246 9.39 40.33 21.52
N GLY A 247 10.05 40.07 22.64
CA GLY A 247 10.58 38.77 22.99
C GLY A 247 11.98 38.84 23.61
N ASP A 248 12.47 37.64 23.97
CA ASP A 248 13.82 37.47 24.51
C ASP A 248 14.47 36.24 23.94
N GLY A 249 15.80 36.09 24.07
CA GLY A 249 16.52 34.92 23.58
C GLY A 249 18.01 35.17 23.37
N PRO A 250 18.74 34.14 22.96
CA PRO A 250 20.19 34.18 22.86
C PRO A 250 20.75 35.22 21.87
N ALA A 251 20.00 35.59 20.85
CA ALA A 251 20.42 36.57 19.87
C ALA A 251 20.16 38.05 20.29
N LYS A 252 19.47 38.28 21.41
CA LYS A 252 19.05 39.64 21.82
C LYS A 252 20.20 40.63 21.82
N ASN A 253 21.27 40.32 22.54
CA ASN A 253 22.41 41.24 22.67
C ASN A 253 23.08 41.51 21.31
N THR A 254 23.19 40.53 20.46
CA THR A 254 23.77 40.65 19.11
C THR A 254 22.88 41.52 18.22
N LEU A 255 21.56 41.38 18.30
CA LEU A 255 20.57 42.19 17.54
C LEU A 255 20.55 43.64 18.03
N MET A 256 20.64 43.89 19.35
CA MET A 256 20.75 45.23 19.92
C MET A 256 22.05 45.92 19.50
N GLN A 257 23.17 45.20 19.51
CA GLN A 257 24.45 45.72 19.04
C GLN A 257 24.40 46.06 17.54
N LEU A 258 23.80 45.19 16.71
CA LEU A 258 23.59 45.49 15.28
C LEU A 258 22.75 46.74 15.07
N THR A 259 21.68 46.96 15.86
CA THR A 259 20.85 48.17 15.82
C THR A 259 21.66 49.42 16.10
N HIS A 260 22.53 49.36 17.13
CA HIS A 260 23.40 50.46 17.52
C HIS A 260 24.44 50.76 16.44
N ASP A 261 25.09 49.75 15.89
CA ASP A 261 26.13 49.89 14.83
C ASP A 261 25.56 50.52 13.58
N LEU A 262 24.28 50.25 13.25
CA LEU A 262 23.53 50.83 12.16
C LEU A 262 22.95 52.21 12.49
N LYS A 263 23.08 52.74 13.73
CA LYS A 263 22.51 54.00 14.22
C LYS A 263 20.98 54.05 14.11
N MET A 264 20.33 52.92 14.38
CA MET A 264 18.88 52.75 14.24
C MET A 264 18.16 52.74 15.61
N ASP A 265 18.82 53.09 16.72
CA ASP A 265 18.26 53.07 18.09
C ASP A 265 16.97 53.89 18.23
N ASP A 266 16.81 54.97 17.43
CA ASP A 266 15.60 55.78 17.44
C ASP A 266 14.42 55.20 16.66
N TYR A 267 14.67 54.22 15.82
CA TYR A 267 13.70 53.60 14.92
C TYR A 267 13.35 52.16 15.28
N ILE A 268 14.19 51.49 16.07
CA ILE A 268 14.02 50.11 16.47
C ILE A 268 13.90 50.03 18.01
N ARG A 269 12.87 49.37 18.49
CA ARG A 269 12.62 49.22 19.94
C ARG A 269 12.52 47.73 20.31
N PHE A 270 13.03 47.41 21.51
CA PHE A 270 13.00 46.09 22.08
C PHE A 270 12.21 46.10 23.39
N ALA A 271 11.07 45.36 23.44
CA ALA A 271 10.22 45.30 24.64
C ALA A 271 10.63 44.17 25.61
N GLY A 272 11.53 43.27 25.21
CA GLY A 272 11.84 42.09 26.01
C GLY A 272 10.69 41.08 26.07
N CYS A 273 10.79 40.11 26.97
CA CYS A 273 9.77 39.09 27.17
C CYS A 273 8.55 39.69 27.88
N GLN A 274 7.35 39.46 27.33
CA GLN A 274 6.08 39.90 27.87
C GLN A 274 5.23 38.76 28.35
N SER A 275 4.36 39.00 29.32
CA SER A 275 3.44 37.96 29.80
C SER A 275 2.37 37.67 28.75
N ALA A 276 1.94 36.41 28.70
CA ALA A 276 0.98 35.97 27.70
C ALA A 276 -0.32 36.83 27.69
N ASP A 277 -0.75 37.33 28.83
CA ASP A 277 -2.04 38.02 28.98
C ASP A 277 -2.05 39.40 28.31
N VAL A 278 -0.90 40.05 28.18
CA VAL A 278 -0.79 41.37 27.54
C VAL A 278 -0.31 41.35 26.08
N ILE A 279 0.06 40.18 25.57
CA ILE A 279 0.51 40.02 24.18
C ILE A 279 -0.48 40.59 23.16
N PRO A 280 -1.81 40.46 23.30
CA PRO A 280 -2.75 41.11 22.38
C PRO A 280 -2.54 42.61 22.28
N ASP A 281 -2.29 43.33 23.40
CA ASP A 281 -2.08 44.78 23.42
C ASP A 281 -0.84 45.21 22.58
N PHE A 282 0.19 44.36 22.58
CA PHE A 282 1.38 44.54 21.76
C PHE A 282 1.09 44.33 20.27
N TYR A 283 0.29 43.35 19.89
CA TYR A 283 -0.13 43.19 18.49
C TYR A 283 -0.94 44.39 18.01
N TYR A 284 -1.90 44.89 18.83
CA TYR A 284 -2.70 46.06 18.50
C TYR A 284 -1.91 47.38 18.49
N SER A 285 -0.68 47.40 18.97
CA SER A 285 0.22 48.57 18.83
C SER A 285 0.84 48.68 17.43
N GLY A 286 0.70 47.65 16.57
CA GLY A 286 1.28 47.58 15.23
C GLY A 286 0.32 47.77 14.08
N ASP A 287 0.90 47.95 12.89
CA ASP A 287 0.18 48.06 11.63
C ASP A 287 0.45 46.87 10.71
N LEU A 288 1.65 46.26 10.82
CA LEU A 288 2.09 45.14 10.00
C LEU A 288 2.96 44.20 10.85
N PHE A 289 2.63 42.91 10.86
CA PHE A 289 3.50 41.90 11.45
C PHE A 289 4.57 41.45 10.46
N VAL A 290 5.83 41.39 10.89
CA VAL A 290 6.96 41.06 10.01
C VAL A 290 7.81 39.93 10.57
N SER A 291 8.24 39.00 9.71
CA SER A 291 9.13 37.89 10.12
C SER A 291 10.00 37.42 8.95
N ALA A 292 11.29 37.18 9.22
CA ALA A 292 12.23 36.58 8.27
C ALA A 292 12.58 35.13 8.57
N SER A 293 11.82 34.46 9.44
CA SER A 293 12.03 33.06 9.83
C SER A 293 11.91 32.09 8.65
N LEU A 294 12.84 31.12 8.54
CA LEU A 294 12.83 30.06 7.52
C LEU A 294 12.52 28.67 8.09
N THR A 295 12.30 28.59 9.40
CA THR A 295 12.15 27.31 10.12
C THR A 295 10.83 27.21 10.86
N GLU A 296 9.78 27.81 10.30
CA GLU A 296 8.46 27.67 10.89
C GLU A 296 7.94 26.23 10.71
N THR A 297 7.30 25.70 11.74
CA THR A 297 6.55 24.43 11.64
C THR A 297 5.09 24.67 11.28
N GLN A 298 4.53 25.79 11.77
CA GLN A 298 3.18 26.26 11.48
C GLN A 298 3.06 27.79 11.50
N GLY A 299 3.93 28.48 12.27
CA GLY A 299 3.86 29.94 12.41
C GLY A 299 2.75 30.42 13.34
N LEU A 300 2.72 29.98 14.58
CA LEU A 300 1.69 30.39 15.57
C LEU A 300 1.61 31.90 15.76
N THR A 301 2.74 32.60 15.81
CA THR A 301 2.79 34.07 15.95
C THR A 301 2.15 34.81 14.77
N PHE A 302 2.18 34.23 13.57
CA PHE A 302 1.46 34.79 12.41
C PHE A 302 -0.05 34.68 12.59
N ILE A 303 -0.52 33.53 13.14
CA ILE A 303 -1.94 33.29 13.40
C ILE A 303 -2.43 34.21 14.53
N GLU A 304 -1.62 34.41 15.57
CA GLU A 304 -1.88 35.37 16.67
C GLU A 304 -2.00 36.81 16.12
N ALA A 305 -1.05 37.22 15.26
CA ALA A 305 -1.09 38.53 14.60
C ALA A 305 -2.37 38.71 13.76
N MET A 306 -2.71 37.73 12.94
CA MET A 306 -3.94 37.71 12.16
C MET A 306 -5.21 37.76 13.01
N ALA A 307 -5.24 37.01 14.12
CA ALA A 307 -6.36 37.04 15.07
C ALA A 307 -6.52 38.40 15.73
N SER A 308 -5.42 39.16 15.89
CA SER A 308 -5.40 40.57 16.30
C SER A 308 -5.62 41.55 15.13
N SER A 309 -6.16 41.07 14.01
CA SER A 309 -6.41 41.85 12.80
C SER A 309 -5.15 42.52 12.21
N LEU A 310 -3.98 41.92 12.39
CA LEU A 310 -2.72 42.46 11.89
C LEU A 310 -2.31 41.71 10.61
N PRO A 311 -2.15 42.43 9.46
CA PRO A 311 -1.63 41.84 8.24
C PRO A 311 -0.19 41.36 8.43
N VAL A 312 0.25 40.38 7.62
CA VAL A 312 1.55 39.76 7.79
C VAL A 312 2.45 39.92 6.55
N LEU A 313 3.73 40.15 6.79
CA LEU A 313 4.78 40.15 5.76
C LEU A 313 5.87 39.15 6.19
N ALA A 314 5.97 38.04 5.48
CA ALA A 314 6.83 36.91 5.86
C ALA A 314 7.85 36.58 4.78
N ARG A 315 9.06 36.18 5.20
CA ARG A 315 9.94 35.47 4.29
C ARG A 315 9.29 34.13 3.89
N TYR A 316 9.34 33.81 2.60
CA TYR A 316 8.67 32.61 2.10
C TYR A 316 9.16 31.34 2.78
N ASP A 317 8.23 30.61 3.35
CA ASP A 317 8.36 29.22 3.80
C ASP A 317 7.07 28.49 3.47
N SER A 318 7.16 27.36 2.77
CA SER A 318 5.97 26.57 2.37
C SER A 318 5.13 26.04 3.54
N ASN A 319 5.61 26.08 4.79
CA ASN A 319 4.76 25.83 5.97
C ASN A 319 3.76 26.96 6.23
N LEU A 320 4.01 28.15 5.70
CA LEU A 320 3.14 29.30 5.82
C LEU A 320 2.10 29.43 4.70
N ASP A 321 2.18 28.59 3.63
CA ASP A 321 1.19 28.59 2.54
C ASP A 321 -0.27 28.46 3.03
N PRO A 322 -0.60 27.64 4.07
CA PRO A 322 -1.95 27.58 4.60
C PRO A 322 -2.32 28.78 5.48
N VAL A 323 -1.32 29.52 5.99
CA VAL A 323 -1.49 30.62 6.94
C VAL A 323 -1.60 31.97 6.22
N ILE A 324 -0.76 32.20 5.20
CA ILE A 324 -0.69 33.43 4.47
C ILE A 324 -1.28 33.28 3.08
N VAL A 325 -2.29 34.04 2.78
CA VAL A 325 -2.91 34.16 1.46
C VAL A 325 -2.36 35.42 0.80
N GLU A 326 -1.52 35.23 -0.22
CA GLU A 326 -0.87 36.34 -0.93
C GLU A 326 -1.87 37.39 -1.43
N GLY A 327 -1.71 38.65 -1.04
CA GLY A 327 -2.65 39.72 -1.35
C GLY A 327 -3.97 39.71 -0.57
N GLY A 328 -4.22 38.69 0.26
CA GLY A 328 -5.39 38.55 1.13
C GLY A 328 -5.12 39.07 2.54
N ASN A 329 -4.43 38.28 3.36
CA ASN A 329 -4.06 38.63 4.73
C ASN A 329 -2.61 39.09 4.87
N GLY A 330 -1.82 39.08 3.78
CA GLY A 330 -0.42 39.46 3.82
C GLY A 330 0.30 39.20 2.51
N HIS A 331 1.62 39.25 2.61
CA HIS A 331 2.52 39.04 1.47
C HIS A 331 3.74 38.20 1.89
N PHE A 332 4.33 37.55 0.90
CA PHE A 332 5.64 36.94 1.02
C PHE A 332 6.74 37.82 0.42
N PHE A 333 7.96 37.65 0.90
CA PHE A 333 9.19 38.15 0.28
C PHE A 333 10.25 37.08 0.23
N TYR A 334 11.18 37.15 -0.72
CA TYR A 334 12.26 36.17 -0.90
C TYR A 334 13.64 36.79 -0.63
N THR A 335 13.80 38.10 -0.88
CA THR A 335 15.06 38.80 -0.69
C THR A 335 14.86 40.02 0.22
N GLN A 336 15.96 40.61 0.70
CA GLN A 336 15.91 41.81 1.53
C GLN A 336 15.35 43.04 0.72
N GLU A 337 15.68 43.12 -0.55
CA GLU A 337 15.20 44.16 -1.45
C GLU A 337 13.66 44.05 -1.60
N GLU A 338 13.13 42.86 -1.82
CA GLU A 338 11.68 42.64 -1.87
C GLU A 338 11.00 42.96 -0.53
N TYR A 339 11.63 42.66 0.61
CA TYR A 339 11.13 43.07 1.92
C TYR A 339 11.02 44.59 2.03
N ILE A 340 12.06 45.32 1.65
CA ILE A 340 12.08 46.79 1.66
C ILE A 340 10.95 47.36 0.79
N GLU A 341 10.85 46.90 -0.47
CA GLU A 341 9.79 47.33 -1.38
C GLU A 341 8.39 47.08 -0.83
N LYS A 342 8.14 45.88 -0.27
CA LYS A 342 6.85 45.51 0.31
C LYS A 342 6.51 46.34 1.55
N VAL A 343 7.46 46.61 2.43
CA VAL A 343 7.24 47.49 3.59
C VAL A 343 6.87 48.89 3.15
N ILE A 344 7.58 49.48 2.19
CA ILE A 344 7.28 50.80 1.66
C ILE A 344 5.91 50.81 0.98
N GLU A 345 5.60 49.86 0.10
CA GLU A 345 4.30 49.72 -0.56
C GLU A 345 3.16 49.70 0.49
N LEU A 346 3.25 48.78 1.49
CA LEU A 346 2.22 48.60 2.49
C LEU A 346 2.09 49.79 3.44
N SER A 347 3.17 50.54 3.71
CA SER A 347 3.12 51.74 4.56
C SER A 347 2.32 52.91 3.95
N HIS A 348 2.04 52.88 2.65
CA HIS A 348 1.24 53.89 1.95
C HIS A 348 -0.13 53.38 1.53
N LYS A 349 -0.45 52.11 1.82
CA LYS A 349 -1.69 51.46 1.40
C LYS A 349 -2.73 51.45 2.51
N ASP A 350 -4.00 51.51 2.13
CA ASP A 350 -5.07 51.19 3.09
C ASP A 350 -5.03 49.69 3.42
N LEU A 351 -4.71 49.35 4.67
CA LEU A 351 -4.60 48.00 5.15
C LEU A 351 -5.93 47.42 5.68
N THR A 352 -7.02 48.20 5.66
CA THR A 352 -8.33 47.76 6.17
C THR A 352 -8.79 46.40 5.56
N PRO A 353 -8.73 46.23 4.22
CA PRO A 353 -9.11 44.93 3.60
C PRO A 353 -8.24 43.77 4.06
N TYR A 354 -6.94 43.99 4.25
CA TYR A 354 -6.02 42.98 4.76
C TYR A 354 -6.31 42.61 6.19
N LYS A 355 -6.65 43.57 7.06
CA LYS A 355 -7.01 43.39 8.47
C LYS A 355 -8.26 42.56 8.62
N GLU A 356 -9.30 42.85 7.82
CA GLU A 356 -10.56 42.12 7.80
C GLU A 356 -10.35 40.67 7.35
N TYR A 357 -9.59 40.50 6.26
CA TYR A 357 -9.28 39.15 5.73
C TYR A 357 -8.44 38.36 6.73
N ALA A 358 -7.43 38.97 7.37
CA ALA A 358 -6.59 38.31 8.38
C ALA A 358 -7.42 37.78 9.56
N ALA A 359 -8.29 38.62 10.12
CA ALA A 359 -9.17 38.23 11.22
C ALA A 359 -10.12 37.06 10.85
N HIS A 360 -10.66 37.13 9.62
CA HIS A 360 -11.54 36.04 9.13
C HIS A 360 -10.75 34.75 8.89
N HIS A 361 -9.61 34.83 8.21
CA HIS A 361 -8.79 33.66 7.87
C HIS A 361 -8.24 32.96 9.13
N ALA A 362 -7.90 33.69 10.16
CA ALA A 362 -7.44 33.16 11.44
C ALA A 362 -8.44 32.14 12.06
N GLN A 363 -9.75 32.26 11.78
CA GLN A 363 -10.78 31.37 12.36
C GLN A 363 -10.56 29.89 12.01
N GLN A 364 -9.85 29.59 10.93
CA GLN A 364 -9.52 28.20 10.56
C GLN A 364 -8.59 27.52 11.58
N PHE A 365 -7.87 28.32 12.35
CA PHE A 365 -6.91 27.86 13.37
C PHE A 365 -7.46 27.98 14.79
N ASP A 366 -8.78 27.99 14.94
CA ASP A 366 -9.43 28.01 16.24
C ASP A 366 -9.18 26.73 17.05
N SER A 367 -9.12 26.85 18.37
CA SER A 367 -8.89 25.76 19.32
C SER A 367 -9.90 24.63 19.19
N HIS A 368 -11.17 24.95 18.87
CA HIS A 368 -12.21 23.95 18.67
C HIS A 368 -12.01 23.13 17.39
N THR A 369 -11.55 23.76 16.30
CA THR A 369 -11.18 23.07 15.05
C THR A 369 -10.02 22.11 15.29
N PHE A 370 -9.00 22.55 16.03
CA PHE A 370 -7.89 21.70 16.46
C PHE A 370 -8.36 20.50 17.30
N TYR A 371 -9.21 20.75 18.32
CA TYR A 371 -9.82 19.70 19.12
C TYR A 371 -10.54 18.66 18.24
N LYS A 372 -11.38 19.08 17.29
CA LYS A 372 -12.09 18.16 16.39
C LYS A 372 -11.13 17.31 15.56
N GLY A 373 -10.07 17.94 15.04
CA GLY A 373 -9.03 17.22 14.29
C GLY A 373 -8.34 16.15 15.13
N VAL A 374 -7.92 16.51 16.36
CA VAL A 374 -7.27 15.56 17.26
C VAL A 374 -8.24 14.44 17.69
N MET A 375 -9.51 14.76 17.97
CA MET A 375 -10.53 13.77 18.35
C MET A 375 -10.83 12.80 17.21
N HIS A 376 -10.82 13.28 15.96
CA HIS A 376 -10.94 12.41 14.80
C HIS A 376 -9.81 11.37 14.77
N VAL A 377 -8.55 11.82 14.98
CA VAL A 377 -7.39 10.94 15.02
C VAL A 377 -7.46 9.97 16.21
N TYR A 378 -7.94 10.43 17.39
CA TYR A 378 -8.11 9.55 18.55
C TYR A 378 -9.12 8.43 18.28
N ASN A 379 -10.30 8.76 17.74
CA ASN A 379 -11.33 7.78 17.44
C ASN A 379 -10.85 6.78 16.38
N SER A 380 -10.30 7.27 15.25
CA SER A 380 -9.72 6.42 14.22
C SER A 380 -8.61 5.50 14.77
N SER A 381 -7.74 6.03 15.65
CA SER A 381 -6.68 5.23 16.27
C SER A 381 -7.22 4.14 17.20
N ILE A 382 -8.28 4.42 17.96
CA ILE A 382 -8.93 3.42 18.84
C ILE A 382 -9.58 2.35 17.98
N ASP A 383 -10.38 2.75 16.98
CA ASP A 383 -11.06 1.82 16.06
C ASP A 383 -10.06 0.92 15.32
N HIS A 384 -9.00 1.53 14.79
CA HIS A 384 -7.93 0.77 14.13
C HIS A 384 -7.24 -0.20 15.09
N PHE A 385 -6.97 0.24 16.33
CA PHE A 385 -6.30 -0.55 17.35
C PHE A 385 -7.15 -1.72 17.83
N GLU A 386 -8.46 -1.53 18.00
CA GLU A 386 -9.42 -2.57 18.39
C GLU A 386 -9.65 -3.61 17.30
N ASN A 387 -9.57 -3.19 16.03
CA ASN A 387 -9.71 -4.05 14.86
C ASN A 387 -8.41 -4.75 14.44
N CYS A 388 -7.26 -4.44 15.05
CA CYS A 388 -6.01 -5.14 14.80
C CYS A 388 -5.96 -6.51 15.47
N PHE A 389 -5.27 -7.45 14.80
CA PHE A 389 -4.91 -8.74 15.36
C PHE A 389 -3.55 -8.65 16.07
N VAL A 390 -3.44 -9.29 17.23
CA VAL A 390 -2.20 -9.42 18.00
C VAL A 390 -1.62 -10.80 17.79
N VAL A 391 -0.34 -10.89 17.47
CA VAL A 391 0.38 -12.17 17.45
C VAL A 391 0.47 -12.71 18.88
N SER A 392 -0.30 -13.74 19.19
CA SER A 392 -0.36 -14.36 20.52
C SER A 392 0.67 -15.46 20.71
N SER A 393 0.98 -16.21 19.65
CA SER A 393 2.02 -17.25 19.69
C SER A 393 2.65 -17.46 18.32
N ILE A 394 3.92 -17.89 18.31
CA ILE A 394 4.65 -18.36 17.13
C ILE A 394 5.27 -19.69 17.50
N LYS A 395 4.83 -20.76 16.85
CA LYS A 395 5.29 -22.14 17.14
C LYS A 395 5.93 -22.75 15.90
N PRO A 396 7.06 -23.44 16.02
CA PRO A 396 7.60 -24.22 14.91
C PRO A 396 6.60 -25.27 14.45
N HIS A 397 6.46 -25.41 13.13
CA HIS A 397 5.58 -26.41 12.51
C HIS A 397 6.26 -26.97 11.26
N GLU A 398 6.96 -28.10 11.40
CA GLU A 398 7.81 -28.69 10.36
C GLU A 398 8.84 -27.69 9.78
N LYS A 399 8.75 -27.36 8.47
CA LYS A 399 9.59 -26.38 7.78
C LYS A 399 9.00 -24.95 7.82
N ARG A 400 7.99 -24.69 8.64
CA ARG A 400 7.22 -23.44 8.74
C ARG A 400 7.01 -23.06 10.18
N VAL A 401 6.27 -22.00 10.40
CA VAL A 401 5.83 -21.54 11.71
C VAL A 401 4.31 -21.36 11.72
N LEU A 402 3.66 -21.84 12.74
CA LEU A 402 2.26 -21.57 13.02
C LEU A 402 2.18 -20.30 13.83
N VAL A 403 1.57 -19.27 13.28
CA VAL A 403 1.37 -17.99 13.93
C VAL A 403 -0.10 -17.85 14.32
N GLU A 404 -0.35 -17.65 15.61
CA GLU A 404 -1.69 -17.43 16.14
C GLU A 404 -1.93 -15.93 16.31
N PHE A 405 -3.01 -15.43 15.74
CA PHE A 405 -3.48 -14.05 15.82
C PHE A 405 -4.77 -13.98 16.62
N VAL A 406 -4.89 -12.98 17.49
CA VAL A 406 -6.06 -12.78 18.36
C VAL A 406 -6.53 -11.34 18.24
N SER A 407 -7.84 -11.14 18.02
CA SER A 407 -8.52 -9.86 18.07
C SER A 407 -9.84 -10.01 18.84
N GLY A 408 -9.89 -9.56 20.07
CA GLY A 408 -11.02 -9.82 20.97
C GLY A 408 -11.30 -11.32 21.16
N LYS A 409 -12.48 -11.78 20.74
CA LYS A 409 -12.87 -13.21 20.78
C LYS A 409 -12.43 -13.99 19.52
N ARG A 410 -11.95 -13.31 18.47
CA ARG A 410 -11.53 -13.94 17.24
C ARG A 410 -10.13 -14.47 17.37
N LYS A 411 -9.94 -15.74 16.99
CA LYS A 411 -8.62 -16.37 16.90
C LYS A 411 -8.42 -16.91 15.49
N ILE A 412 -7.28 -16.63 14.90
CA ILE A 412 -6.88 -17.11 13.58
C ILE A 412 -5.49 -17.69 13.72
N ALA A 413 -5.29 -18.91 13.22
CA ALA A 413 -4.00 -19.55 13.14
C ALA A 413 -3.60 -19.71 11.67
N LEU A 414 -2.46 -19.21 11.28
CA LEU A 414 -1.95 -19.26 9.91
C LEU A 414 -0.56 -19.89 9.87
N GLU A 415 -0.35 -20.77 8.90
CA GLU A 415 0.98 -21.29 8.58
C GLU A 415 1.74 -20.26 7.76
N CYS A 416 2.82 -19.73 8.32
CA CYS A 416 3.69 -18.75 7.70
C CYS A 416 5.05 -19.35 7.33
N THR A 417 5.72 -18.81 6.33
CA THR A 417 7.14 -19.07 6.08
C THR A 417 8.01 -18.20 6.99
N ILE A 418 9.29 -18.49 7.11
CA ILE A 418 10.25 -17.63 7.81
C ILE A 418 10.29 -16.25 7.10
N GLU A 419 10.27 -16.23 5.78
CA GLU A 419 10.20 -15.02 4.97
C GLU A 419 8.94 -14.17 5.26
N ASP A 420 7.77 -14.81 5.46
CA ASP A 420 6.55 -14.11 5.87
C ASP A 420 6.71 -13.46 7.25
N VAL A 421 7.34 -14.16 8.20
CA VAL A 421 7.62 -13.64 9.55
C VAL A 421 8.56 -12.43 9.49
N GLU A 422 9.60 -12.47 8.68
CA GLU A 422 10.55 -11.38 8.50
C GLU A 422 9.92 -10.20 7.75
N THR A 423 9.21 -10.46 6.65
CA THR A 423 8.59 -9.43 5.80
C THR A 423 7.56 -8.60 6.56
N PHE A 424 6.72 -9.26 7.37
CA PHE A 424 5.68 -8.60 8.16
C PHE A 424 6.12 -8.31 9.60
N HIS A 425 7.39 -8.54 9.94
CA HIS A 425 7.96 -8.32 11.27
C HIS A 425 7.13 -8.96 12.40
N LEU A 426 6.69 -10.20 12.19
CA LEU A 426 5.83 -10.90 13.11
C LEU A 426 6.64 -11.34 14.35
N ALA A 427 6.29 -10.79 15.52
CA ALA A 427 6.81 -11.19 16.81
C ALA A 427 5.65 -11.28 17.82
N ILE A 428 5.82 -12.01 18.90
CA ILE A 428 4.81 -12.09 19.96
C ILE A 428 4.47 -10.68 20.41
N GLN A 429 3.18 -10.34 20.53
CA GLN A 429 2.62 -9.03 20.81
C GLN A 429 2.65 -8.02 19.64
N THR A 430 3.21 -8.36 18.49
CA THR A 430 3.09 -7.51 17.29
C THR A 430 1.63 -7.41 16.87
N ARG A 431 1.21 -6.20 16.49
CA ARG A 431 -0.11 -5.94 15.93
C ARG A 431 -0.03 -5.88 14.40
N VAL A 432 -1.00 -6.52 13.79
CA VAL A 432 -1.19 -6.51 12.33
C VAL A 432 -2.65 -6.16 12.02
N ASN A 433 -2.85 -5.43 10.94
CA ASN A 433 -4.20 -5.11 10.47
C ASN A 433 -4.84 -6.29 9.73
N GLN A 434 -6.13 -6.19 9.41
CA GLN A 434 -6.86 -7.21 8.66
C GLN A 434 -6.21 -7.50 7.30
N GLU A 435 -5.68 -6.47 6.63
CA GLU A 435 -5.01 -6.62 5.33
C GLU A 435 -3.83 -7.58 5.37
N VAL A 436 -2.98 -7.50 6.41
CA VAL A 436 -1.86 -8.44 6.61
C VAL A 436 -2.37 -9.85 6.84
N ILE A 437 -3.45 -10.03 7.61
CA ILE A 437 -4.08 -11.34 7.83
C ILE A 437 -4.58 -11.90 6.50
N ASP A 438 -5.23 -11.10 5.67
CA ASP A 438 -5.77 -11.52 4.38
C ASP A 438 -4.64 -11.92 3.40
N ILE A 439 -3.55 -11.15 3.35
CA ILE A 439 -2.36 -11.49 2.55
C ILE A 439 -1.72 -12.81 3.03
N LEU A 440 -1.57 -13.00 4.33
CA LEU A 440 -0.99 -14.22 4.88
C LEU A 440 -1.88 -15.43 4.61
N LYS A 441 -3.21 -15.26 4.69
CA LYS A 441 -4.19 -16.29 4.38
C LYS A 441 -4.16 -16.66 2.89
N GLU A 442 -4.11 -15.68 2.01
CA GLU A 442 -3.96 -15.90 0.57
C GLU A 442 -2.67 -16.68 0.26
N LYS A 443 -1.54 -16.26 0.82
CA LYS A 443 -0.26 -16.97 0.66
C LYS A 443 -0.33 -18.41 1.16
N GLN A 444 -0.98 -18.67 2.30
CA GLN A 444 -1.20 -20.02 2.81
C GLN A 444 -2.06 -20.84 1.85
N ASN A 445 -3.15 -20.28 1.35
CA ASN A 445 -4.07 -20.95 0.43
C ASN A 445 -3.38 -21.34 -0.88
N ILE A 446 -2.58 -20.42 -1.47
CA ILE A 446 -1.80 -20.70 -2.67
C ILE A 446 -0.80 -21.84 -2.42
N ARG A 447 -0.14 -21.89 -1.26
CA ARG A 447 0.77 -22.98 -0.88
C ARG A 447 0.03 -24.33 -0.78
N HIS A 448 -1.13 -24.34 -0.13
CA HIS A 448 -1.94 -25.55 -0.01
C HIS A 448 -2.41 -26.05 -1.38
N LEU A 449 -2.87 -25.15 -2.25
CA LEU A 449 -3.24 -25.48 -3.64
C LEU A 449 -2.05 -26.07 -4.40
N TYR A 450 -0.88 -25.43 -4.28
CA TYR A 450 0.34 -25.91 -4.93
C TYR A 450 0.70 -27.36 -4.53
N PHE A 451 0.63 -27.70 -3.25
CA PHE A 451 0.89 -29.07 -2.81
C PHE A 451 -0.16 -30.05 -3.31
N LYS A 452 -1.44 -29.66 -3.33
CA LYS A 452 -2.50 -30.48 -3.91
C LYS A 452 -2.27 -30.70 -5.41
N ALA A 453 -1.90 -29.68 -6.13
CA ALA A 453 -1.61 -29.75 -7.57
C ALA A 453 -0.40 -30.64 -7.86
N VAL A 454 0.70 -30.46 -7.14
CA VAL A 454 1.90 -31.32 -7.29
C VAL A 454 1.57 -32.77 -7.00
N LYS A 455 0.73 -33.06 -6.00
CA LYS A 455 0.26 -34.41 -5.73
C LYS A 455 -0.57 -34.96 -6.89
N LEU A 456 -1.47 -34.19 -7.50
CA LEU A 456 -2.22 -34.62 -8.68
C LEU A 456 -1.29 -34.91 -9.86
N LEU A 457 -0.34 -34.01 -10.14
CA LEU A 457 0.64 -34.18 -11.20
C LEU A 457 1.58 -35.36 -11.01
N SER A 458 1.77 -35.83 -9.76
CA SER A 458 2.55 -37.06 -9.49
C SER A 458 1.85 -38.34 -9.90
N TYR A 459 0.54 -38.34 -10.11
CA TYR A 459 -0.24 -39.52 -10.53
C TYR A 459 -0.45 -39.58 -12.04
N HIS A 460 -0.65 -38.45 -12.71
CA HIS A 460 -0.79 -38.35 -14.17
C HIS A 460 -0.62 -36.92 -14.66
N ASP A 461 -0.31 -36.77 -15.95
CA ASP A 461 -0.18 -35.47 -16.59
C ASP A 461 -1.55 -34.80 -16.72
N TYR A 462 -1.56 -33.48 -16.55
CA TYR A 462 -2.71 -32.59 -16.79
C TYR A 462 -2.30 -31.47 -17.74
N CYS A 463 -3.22 -31.05 -18.60
CA CYS A 463 -3.10 -29.75 -19.24
C CYS A 463 -3.54 -28.65 -18.26
N PHE A 464 -3.20 -27.40 -18.60
CA PHE A 464 -3.52 -26.22 -17.76
C PHE A 464 -5.02 -26.17 -17.40
N HIS A 465 -5.90 -26.30 -18.41
CA HIS A 465 -7.35 -26.23 -18.23
C HIS A 465 -7.88 -27.33 -17.29
N ASP A 466 -7.51 -28.58 -17.54
CA ASP A 466 -7.99 -29.72 -16.74
C ASP A 466 -7.53 -29.61 -15.28
N LEU A 467 -6.29 -29.17 -15.03
CA LEU A 467 -5.80 -28.98 -13.67
C LEU A 467 -6.50 -27.82 -12.99
N LYS A 468 -6.65 -26.66 -13.67
CA LYS A 468 -7.41 -25.51 -13.13
C LYS A 468 -8.81 -25.96 -12.71
N LYS A 469 -9.54 -26.59 -13.60
CA LYS A 469 -10.88 -27.11 -13.34
C LYS A 469 -10.93 -28.11 -12.18
N ARG A 470 -9.90 -28.94 -12.07
CA ARG A 470 -9.78 -29.87 -10.94
C ARG A 470 -9.54 -29.15 -9.62
N LEU A 471 -8.71 -28.10 -9.59
CA LEU A 471 -8.47 -27.28 -8.39
C LEU A 471 -9.72 -26.51 -7.97
N GLU A 472 -10.52 -26.03 -8.89
CA GLU A 472 -11.81 -25.38 -8.63
C GLU A 472 -12.79 -26.27 -7.84
N THR A 473 -12.70 -27.59 -8.02
CA THR A 473 -13.59 -28.54 -7.30
C THR A 473 -13.31 -28.63 -5.80
N TYR A 474 -12.19 -28.06 -5.31
CA TYR A 474 -11.90 -28.06 -3.88
C TYR A 474 -12.69 -27.00 -3.05
N GLY A 475 -13.39 -26.08 -3.68
CA GLY A 475 -14.44 -25.22 -3.09
C GLY A 475 -14.00 -24.15 -2.08
N ASP A 476 -12.81 -24.27 -1.50
CA ASP A 476 -12.33 -23.37 -0.41
C ASP A 476 -11.44 -22.21 -0.91
N TYR A 477 -11.23 -22.10 -2.21
CA TYR A 477 -10.26 -21.19 -2.83
C TYR A 477 -10.92 -20.33 -3.89
N ASN A 478 -10.51 -19.05 -3.94
CA ASN A 478 -11.00 -18.14 -4.95
C ASN A 478 -10.23 -18.26 -6.27
N GLU A 479 -10.77 -17.69 -7.34
CA GLU A 479 -10.17 -17.77 -8.67
C GLU A 479 -8.77 -17.13 -8.73
N ILE A 480 -8.53 -16.05 -7.98
CA ILE A 480 -7.22 -15.37 -7.94
C ILE A 480 -6.15 -16.29 -7.33
N GLU A 481 -6.48 -16.99 -6.24
CA GLU A 481 -5.58 -17.94 -5.59
C GLU A 481 -5.24 -19.11 -6.52
N ILE A 482 -6.25 -19.63 -7.24
CA ILE A 482 -6.06 -20.70 -8.21
C ILE A 482 -5.17 -20.25 -9.36
N MET A 483 -5.43 -19.06 -9.93
CA MET A 483 -4.61 -18.53 -11.03
C MET A 483 -3.16 -18.25 -10.61
N LYS A 484 -2.94 -17.71 -9.40
CA LYS A 484 -1.58 -17.54 -8.85
C LYS A 484 -0.87 -18.89 -8.65
N CYS A 485 -1.60 -19.92 -8.19
CA CYS A 485 -1.05 -21.28 -8.09
C CYS A 485 -0.69 -21.83 -9.47
N MET A 486 -1.57 -21.70 -10.47
CA MET A 486 -1.32 -22.15 -11.84
C MET A 486 -0.10 -21.46 -12.45
N ALA A 487 0.05 -20.14 -12.27
CA ALA A 487 1.23 -19.39 -12.70
C ALA A 487 2.52 -19.95 -12.09
N LEU A 488 2.54 -20.23 -10.77
CA LEU A 488 3.69 -20.83 -10.09
C LEU A 488 4.04 -22.23 -10.63
N LEU A 489 3.05 -23.03 -11.00
CA LEU A 489 3.25 -24.35 -11.56
C LEU A 489 3.84 -24.26 -12.99
N THR A 490 3.38 -23.29 -13.78
CA THR A 490 3.89 -23.01 -15.13
C THR A 490 5.33 -22.47 -15.09
N ASP A 491 5.62 -21.50 -14.24
CA ASP A 491 6.97 -20.95 -14.07
C ASP A 491 8.00 -22.01 -13.64
N ARG A 492 7.56 -23.01 -12.88
CA ARG A 492 8.40 -24.14 -12.46
C ARG A 492 8.41 -25.30 -13.45
N HIS A 493 7.80 -25.13 -14.61
CA HIS A 493 7.70 -26.17 -15.67
C HIS A 493 7.06 -27.48 -15.19
N LEU A 494 6.19 -27.40 -14.16
CA LEU A 494 5.40 -28.55 -13.68
C LEU A 494 4.15 -28.78 -14.53
N ILE A 495 3.69 -27.75 -15.23
CA ILE A 495 2.65 -27.79 -16.25
C ILE A 495 3.27 -27.26 -17.54
N ASP A 496 3.13 -28.00 -18.60
CA ASP A 496 3.58 -27.65 -19.93
C ASP A 496 2.60 -28.24 -20.96
N ASP A 497 1.72 -27.43 -21.48
CA ASP A 497 0.69 -27.84 -22.43
C ASP A 497 1.30 -28.37 -23.74
N ARG A 498 2.48 -27.90 -24.16
CA ARG A 498 3.20 -28.43 -25.33
C ARG A 498 3.63 -29.88 -25.09
N LYS A 499 4.27 -30.13 -23.94
CA LYS A 499 4.66 -31.47 -23.54
C LYS A 499 3.45 -32.39 -23.40
N TYR A 500 2.35 -31.86 -22.84
CA TYR A 500 1.10 -32.58 -22.71
C TYR A 500 0.53 -32.98 -24.06
N VAL A 501 0.47 -32.06 -25.05
CA VAL A 501 0.00 -32.33 -26.42
C VAL A 501 0.79 -33.48 -27.03
N ARG A 502 2.12 -33.41 -26.99
CA ARG A 502 3.00 -34.45 -27.53
C ARG A 502 2.75 -35.80 -26.90
N SER A 503 2.76 -35.87 -25.56
CA SER A 503 2.49 -37.11 -24.81
C SER A 503 1.10 -37.68 -25.08
N TYR A 504 0.10 -36.80 -25.29
CA TYR A 504 -1.28 -37.22 -25.59
C TYR A 504 -1.40 -37.82 -26.99
N ILE A 505 -0.73 -37.23 -27.99
CA ILE A 505 -0.66 -37.76 -29.34
C ILE A 505 -0.03 -39.15 -29.32
N ASP A 506 1.15 -39.30 -28.74
CA ASP A 506 1.86 -40.56 -28.62
C ASP A 506 1.00 -41.64 -27.93
N ALA A 507 0.38 -41.29 -26.83
CA ALA A 507 -0.48 -42.23 -26.08
C ALA A 507 -1.73 -42.66 -26.89
N THR A 508 -2.25 -41.76 -27.71
CA THR A 508 -3.41 -42.01 -28.57
C THR A 508 -3.04 -42.93 -29.71
N LEU A 509 -1.89 -42.71 -30.35
CA LEU A 509 -1.36 -43.59 -31.41
C LEU A 509 -1.04 -44.97 -30.89
N LYS A 510 -0.39 -45.09 -29.73
CA LYS A 510 -0.13 -46.38 -29.05
C LYS A 510 -1.40 -47.19 -28.75
N LYS A 511 -2.53 -46.49 -28.53
CA LYS A 511 -3.86 -47.12 -28.37
C LYS A 511 -4.50 -47.49 -29.73
N GLY A 512 -3.80 -47.33 -30.82
CA GLY A 512 -4.26 -47.64 -32.19
C GLY A 512 -5.36 -46.68 -32.66
N LYS A 513 -5.34 -45.41 -32.25
CA LYS A 513 -6.21 -44.34 -32.75
C LYS A 513 -5.37 -43.38 -33.56
N GLY A 514 -5.94 -42.80 -34.61
CA GLY A 514 -5.24 -41.88 -35.50
C GLY A 514 -5.15 -40.45 -34.90
N LEU A 515 -4.26 -39.64 -35.51
CA LEU A 515 -3.96 -38.26 -35.11
C LEU A 515 -5.22 -37.36 -35.09
N LYS A 516 -6.10 -37.51 -36.10
CA LYS A 516 -7.36 -36.74 -36.15
C LYS A 516 -8.22 -36.91 -34.87
N LYS A 517 -8.21 -38.10 -34.26
CA LYS A 517 -8.93 -38.34 -33.01
C LYS A 517 -8.24 -37.65 -31.85
N ALA A 518 -6.91 -37.67 -31.75
CA ALA A 518 -6.14 -36.95 -30.75
C ALA A 518 -6.40 -35.44 -30.83
N LEU A 519 -6.46 -34.85 -32.02
CA LEU A 519 -6.73 -33.43 -32.24
C LEU A 519 -8.10 -32.99 -31.77
N ILE A 520 -9.15 -33.80 -32.04
CA ILE A 520 -10.49 -33.52 -31.56
C ILE A 520 -10.53 -33.54 -30.04
N ASP A 521 -9.89 -34.53 -29.43
CA ASP A 521 -9.86 -34.68 -27.97
C ASP A 521 -9.04 -33.53 -27.31
N LEU A 522 -7.95 -33.09 -27.92
CA LEU A 522 -7.12 -31.96 -27.45
C LEU A 522 -7.85 -30.60 -27.56
N LYS A 523 -8.59 -30.37 -28.66
CA LYS A 523 -9.42 -29.16 -28.80
C LYS A 523 -10.49 -29.08 -27.74
N ASN A 524 -11.09 -30.20 -27.32
CA ASN A 524 -12.07 -30.26 -26.24
C ASN A 524 -11.49 -30.01 -24.84
N LYS A 525 -10.17 -29.89 -24.70
CA LYS A 525 -9.44 -29.60 -23.47
C LYS A 525 -9.02 -28.13 -23.34
N ASP A 526 -9.56 -27.26 -24.21
CA ASP A 526 -9.27 -25.82 -24.24
C ASP A 526 -7.76 -25.48 -24.30
N ILE A 527 -6.97 -26.37 -24.92
CA ILE A 527 -5.56 -26.08 -25.21
C ILE A 527 -5.53 -25.10 -26.39
N PRO A 528 -4.74 -24.03 -26.32
CA PRO A 528 -4.63 -23.04 -27.40
C PRO A 528 -4.26 -23.69 -28.75
N GLU A 529 -5.03 -23.37 -29.80
CA GLU A 529 -4.92 -24.03 -31.12
C GLU A 529 -3.51 -23.91 -31.71
N HIS A 530 -2.86 -22.75 -31.56
CA HIS A 530 -1.49 -22.56 -32.02
C HIS A 530 -0.48 -23.53 -31.40
N LEU A 531 -0.66 -23.92 -30.10
CA LEU A 531 0.23 -24.90 -29.47
C LEU A 531 0.03 -26.30 -30.04
N ILE A 532 -1.21 -26.65 -30.37
CA ILE A 532 -1.53 -27.92 -31.01
C ILE A 532 -0.92 -27.95 -32.40
N GLU A 533 -1.06 -26.87 -33.18
CA GLU A 533 -0.51 -26.76 -34.54
C GLU A 533 1.01 -26.84 -34.57
N GLU A 534 1.69 -26.08 -33.68
CA GLU A 534 3.16 -26.12 -33.56
C GLU A 534 3.72 -27.54 -33.25
N GLU A 535 3.01 -28.32 -32.44
CA GLU A 535 3.46 -29.65 -32.10
C GLU A 535 3.11 -30.67 -33.19
N ILE A 536 2.04 -30.43 -33.98
CA ILE A 536 1.70 -31.22 -35.17
C ILE A 536 2.74 -31.03 -36.26
N GLU A 537 3.18 -29.79 -36.51
CA GLU A 537 4.21 -29.51 -37.52
C GLU A 537 5.53 -30.25 -37.23
N LYS A 538 5.80 -30.55 -35.99
CA LYS A 538 6.99 -31.32 -35.56
C LYS A 538 6.77 -32.85 -35.56
N PHE A 539 5.51 -33.29 -35.77
CA PHE A 539 5.14 -34.69 -35.69
C PHE A 539 5.57 -35.43 -36.96
N ASP A 540 6.26 -36.55 -36.80
CA ASP A 540 6.65 -37.41 -37.92
C ASP A 540 5.47 -38.30 -38.33
N GLU A 541 4.92 -38.03 -39.51
CA GLU A 541 3.84 -38.84 -40.10
C GLU A 541 4.22 -40.32 -40.27
N SER A 542 5.51 -40.67 -40.29
CA SER A 542 5.95 -42.04 -40.37
C SER A 542 5.48 -42.89 -39.21
N GLU A 543 5.41 -42.30 -38.00
CA GLU A 543 4.92 -42.99 -36.78
C GLU A 543 3.43 -43.34 -36.89
N GLU A 544 2.59 -42.43 -37.37
CA GLU A 544 1.17 -42.72 -37.59
C GLU A 544 0.95 -43.83 -38.60
N LYS A 545 1.75 -43.85 -39.69
CA LYS A 545 1.71 -44.84 -40.72
C LYS A 545 2.09 -46.26 -40.18
N GLU A 546 3.07 -46.35 -39.31
CA GLU A 546 3.47 -47.60 -38.67
C GLU A 546 2.34 -48.19 -37.83
N TYR A 547 1.70 -47.37 -36.98
CA TYR A 547 0.55 -47.85 -36.20
C TYR A 547 -0.64 -48.25 -37.08
N ALA A 548 -0.91 -47.51 -38.16
CA ALA A 548 -1.95 -47.87 -39.12
C ALA A 548 -1.64 -49.19 -39.82
N PHE A 549 -0.38 -49.41 -40.19
CA PHE A 549 0.10 -50.63 -40.84
C PHE A 549 -0.13 -51.85 -39.95
N ASN A 550 0.21 -51.75 -38.67
CA ASN A 550 -0.03 -52.80 -37.72
C ASN A 550 -1.53 -53.18 -37.57
N ILE A 551 -2.43 -52.21 -37.68
CA ILE A 551 -3.88 -52.45 -37.68
C ILE A 551 -4.31 -53.13 -38.98
N VAL A 552 -3.77 -52.75 -40.14
CA VAL A 552 -4.04 -53.38 -41.41
C VAL A 552 -3.64 -54.85 -41.38
N ASP A 553 -2.42 -55.11 -40.87
CA ASP A 553 -1.88 -56.48 -40.74
C ASP A 553 -2.77 -57.36 -39.83
N GLN A 554 -3.16 -56.81 -38.64
CA GLN A 554 -4.06 -57.51 -37.77
C GLN A 554 -5.44 -57.80 -38.36
N LEU A 555 -6.01 -56.81 -39.09
CA LEU A 555 -7.32 -56.98 -39.72
C LEU A 555 -7.25 -57.93 -40.93
N TYR A 556 -6.18 -57.90 -41.72
CA TYR A 556 -5.93 -58.76 -42.80
C TYR A 556 -5.81 -60.21 -42.32
N SER A 557 -5.01 -60.46 -41.33
CA SER A 557 -4.79 -61.77 -40.75
C SER A 557 -6.07 -62.38 -40.08
N ASN A 558 -6.86 -61.59 -39.43
CA ASN A 558 -8.04 -62.04 -38.65
C ASN A 558 -9.34 -62.14 -39.46
N ASN A 559 -9.41 -61.55 -40.66
CA ASN A 559 -10.67 -61.49 -41.42
C ASN A 559 -10.62 -62.29 -42.73
N ARG A 560 -9.99 -63.43 -42.71
CA ARG A 560 -9.78 -64.34 -43.86
C ARG A 560 -11.07 -64.87 -44.52
N LYS A 561 -12.26 -64.55 -43.96
CA LYS A 561 -13.57 -64.99 -44.48
C LYS A 561 -14.29 -63.93 -45.32
N LEU A 562 -13.70 -62.78 -45.49
CA LEU A 562 -14.27 -61.71 -46.30
C LEU A 562 -13.74 -61.81 -47.76
N SER A 563 -14.53 -61.23 -48.69
CA SER A 563 -14.07 -61.01 -50.05
C SER A 563 -12.88 -60.03 -50.08
N PRO A 564 -12.01 -60.02 -51.10
CA PRO A 564 -10.89 -59.08 -51.20
C PRO A 564 -11.33 -57.64 -51.04
N GLN A 565 -12.32 -57.17 -51.82
CA GLN A 565 -12.83 -55.81 -51.75
C GLN A 565 -13.56 -55.51 -50.43
N GLY A 566 -14.31 -56.50 -49.89
CA GLY A 566 -14.99 -56.40 -48.63
C GLY A 566 -14.01 -56.21 -47.45
N LEU A 567 -12.87 -56.88 -47.51
CA LEU A 567 -11.80 -56.73 -46.53
C LEU A 567 -11.12 -55.36 -46.64
N ILE A 568 -10.78 -54.92 -47.85
CA ILE A 568 -10.21 -53.59 -48.10
C ILE A 568 -11.15 -52.51 -47.59
N GLN A 569 -12.45 -52.58 -47.88
CA GLN A 569 -13.43 -51.60 -47.40
C GLN A 569 -13.56 -51.64 -45.86
N LYS A 570 -13.54 -52.81 -45.26
CA LYS A 570 -13.56 -52.94 -43.80
C LYS A 570 -12.34 -52.31 -43.17
N ILE A 571 -11.16 -52.49 -43.70
CA ILE A 571 -9.90 -51.94 -43.24
C ILE A 571 -9.97 -50.40 -43.34
N LYS A 572 -10.33 -49.85 -44.52
CA LYS A 572 -10.48 -48.39 -44.76
C LYS A 572 -11.46 -47.79 -43.75
N ARG A 573 -12.61 -48.41 -43.59
CA ARG A 573 -13.64 -47.94 -42.63
C ARG A 573 -13.18 -48.00 -41.19
N THR A 574 -12.41 -49.02 -40.84
CA THR A 574 -11.89 -49.18 -39.46
C THR A 574 -10.84 -48.10 -39.15
N LEU A 575 -9.91 -47.86 -40.06
CA LEU A 575 -8.90 -46.78 -39.92
C LEU A 575 -9.56 -45.41 -39.89
N TYR A 576 -10.54 -45.13 -40.76
CA TYR A 576 -11.29 -43.92 -40.73
C TYR A 576 -12.01 -43.68 -39.40
N ASN A 577 -12.74 -44.70 -38.91
CA ASN A 577 -13.44 -44.63 -37.64
C ASN A 577 -12.49 -44.50 -36.42
N LYS A 578 -11.27 -44.97 -36.53
CA LYS A 578 -10.22 -44.78 -35.54
C LYS A 578 -9.53 -43.41 -35.64
N GLY A 579 -9.87 -42.58 -36.64
CA GLY A 579 -9.39 -41.19 -36.77
C GLY A 579 -8.06 -41.04 -37.52
N TYR A 580 -7.68 -42.03 -38.36
CA TYR A 580 -6.55 -41.86 -39.25
C TYR A 580 -6.91 -40.92 -40.41
N SER A 581 -5.92 -40.15 -40.93
CA SER A 581 -6.13 -39.24 -42.05
C SER A 581 -6.36 -39.99 -43.35
N GLU A 582 -7.06 -39.37 -44.33
CA GLU A 582 -7.23 -39.98 -45.65
C GLU A 582 -5.88 -40.25 -46.32
N ASN A 583 -4.91 -39.34 -46.19
CA ASN A 583 -3.57 -39.50 -46.72
C ASN A 583 -2.84 -40.70 -46.08
N THR A 584 -2.90 -40.86 -44.77
CA THR A 584 -2.33 -42.01 -44.04
C THR A 584 -2.99 -43.29 -44.49
N ILE A 585 -4.34 -43.30 -44.59
CA ILE A 585 -5.08 -44.52 -45.05
C ILE A 585 -4.68 -44.88 -46.48
N LEU A 586 -4.65 -43.94 -47.40
CA LEU A 586 -4.23 -44.17 -48.79
C LEU A 586 -2.77 -44.63 -48.88
N SER A 587 -1.87 -43.98 -48.16
CA SER A 587 -0.46 -44.36 -48.11
C SER A 587 -0.25 -45.78 -47.65
N VAL A 588 -0.87 -46.16 -46.51
CA VAL A 588 -0.74 -47.53 -45.94
C VAL A 588 -1.41 -48.57 -46.80
N MET A 589 -2.59 -48.25 -47.36
CA MET A 589 -3.29 -49.17 -48.26
C MET A 589 -2.56 -49.46 -49.54
N ASN A 590 -1.80 -48.44 -50.05
CA ASN A 590 -1.01 -48.59 -51.25
C ASN A 590 0.33 -49.32 -51.03
N SER A 591 0.88 -49.20 -49.83
CA SER A 591 2.15 -49.83 -49.44
C SER A 591 2.00 -51.22 -48.87
N TYR A 592 0.79 -51.63 -48.47
CA TYR A 592 0.54 -52.95 -47.91
C TYR A 592 0.33 -53.96 -49.04
N ASP A 593 1.11 -55.05 -49.07
CA ASP A 593 0.98 -56.13 -50.03
C ASP A 593 -0.15 -57.09 -49.67
N PHE A 594 -1.28 -56.93 -50.36
CA PHE A 594 -2.45 -57.79 -50.16
C PHE A 594 -2.40 -59.03 -51.06
N GLU A 595 -1.92 -60.12 -50.60
CA GLU A 595 -1.94 -61.38 -51.31
C GLU A 595 -3.31 -62.09 -51.21
N PHE A 596 -4.11 -62.05 -52.27
CA PHE A 596 -5.38 -62.74 -52.38
C PHE A 596 -5.25 -63.95 -53.29
N SER A 597 -5.29 -65.15 -52.73
CA SER A 597 -5.36 -66.39 -53.52
C SER A 597 -6.70 -66.45 -54.24
N HIS A 598 -6.65 -66.49 -55.55
CA HIS A 598 -7.84 -66.62 -56.44
C HIS A 598 -8.66 -67.85 -56.12
N GLU A 599 -8.02 -68.99 -55.90
CA GLU A 599 -8.65 -70.27 -55.55
C GLU A 599 -9.46 -70.15 -54.25
N ARG A 600 -8.87 -69.47 -53.27
CA ARG A 600 -9.51 -69.22 -51.99
C ARG A 600 -10.69 -68.27 -52.12
N THR A 601 -10.56 -67.24 -52.94
CA THR A 601 -11.63 -66.25 -53.21
C THR A 601 -12.82 -66.94 -53.83
N LEU A 602 -12.62 -67.80 -54.80
CA LEU A 602 -13.64 -68.62 -55.42
C LEU A 602 -14.34 -69.59 -54.41
N SER A 603 -13.55 -70.24 -53.54
CA SER A 603 -14.09 -71.08 -52.50
C SER A 603 -15.02 -70.33 -51.53
N LEU A 604 -14.62 -69.10 -51.09
CA LEU A 604 -15.47 -68.25 -50.25
C LEU A 604 -16.71 -67.74 -50.97
N LEU A 605 -16.56 -67.43 -52.29
CA LEU A 605 -17.68 -67.01 -53.12
C LEU A 605 -18.68 -68.14 -53.29
N LYS A 606 -18.22 -69.37 -53.55
CA LYS A 606 -19.09 -70.58 -53.62
C LYS A 606 -19.89 -70.76 -52.32
N GLN A 607 -19.25 -70.70 -51.16
CA GLN A 607 -19.91 -70.78 -49.86
C GLN A 607 -20.96 -69.71 -49.66
N GLU A 608 -20.65 -68.45 -49.96
CA GLU A 608 -21.56 -67.33 -49.80
C GLU A 608 -22.70 -67.35 -50.82
N CYS A 609 -22.45 -67.82 -52.01
CA CYS A 609 -23.46 -68.05 -53.03
C CYS A 609 -24.47 -69.12 -52.59
N LYS A 610 -24.01 -70.27 -52.12
CA LYS A 610 -24.87 -71.38 -51.61
C LYS A 610 -25.72 -70.91 -50.42
N LYS A 611 -25.11 -70.12 -49.53
CA LYS A 611 -25.83 -69.53 -48.35
C LYS A 611 -26.88 -68.50 -48.76
N THR A 612 -26.56 -67.67 -49.76
CA THR A 612 -27.46 -66.64 -50.30
C THR A 612 -28.60 -67.26 -51.08
N TYR A 613 -28.32 -68.29 -51.87
CA TYR A 613 -29.30 -69.10 -52.57
C TYR A 613 -30.32 -69.67 -51.58
N LYS A 614 -29.88 -70.37 -50.52
CA LYS A 614 -30.78 -70.91 -49.47
C LYS A 614 -31.65 -69.86 -48.81
N ARG A 615 -31.17 -68.59 -48.72
CA ARG A 615 -31.89 -67.47 -48.14
C ARG A 615 -32.99 -66.91 -49.05
N TYR A 616 -32.75 -66.96 -50.37
CA TYR A 616 -33.62 -66.29 -51.32
C TYR A 616 -34.51 -67.24 -52.14
N GLN A 617 -34.22 -68.55 -52.27
CA GLN A 617 -34.92 -69.55 -53.07
C GLN A 617 -36.42 -69.62 -52.80
N ASN A 618 -36.86 -69.34 -51.57
CA ASN A 618 -38.27 -69.40 -51.18
C ASN A 618 -39.01 -68.08 -51.49
N LYS A 619 -38.33 -67.05 -51.95
CA LYS A 619 -38.89 -65.73 -52.18
C LYS A 619 -38.86 -65.25 -53.66
N TYR A 620 -37.90 -65.79 -54.42
CA TYR A 620 -37.66 -65.40 -55.81
C TYR A 620 -37.41 -66.67 -56.63
N HIS A 621 -37.73 -66.59 -57.94
CA HIS A 621 -37.59 -67.71 -58.88
C HIS A 621 -36.81 -67.34 -60.11
N ASP A 622 -36.17 -68.27 -60.75
CA ASP A 622 -35.48 -68.21 -62.00
C ASP A 622 -34.49 -67.01 -62.21
N GLN A 623 -34.72 -66.20 -63.19
CA GLN A 623 -33.86 -65.06 -63.54
C GLN A 623 -33.83 -63.98 -62.43
N GLU A 624 -34.97 -63.77 -61.74
CA GLU A 624 -35.00 -62.82 -60.65
C GLU A 624 -34.11 -63.26 -59.45
N LEU A 625 -34.13 -64.53 -59.11
CA LEU A 625 -33.30 -65.10 -58.09
C LEU A 625 -31.79 -64.94 -58.45
N LYS A 626 -31.43 -65.28 -59.70
CA LYS A 626 -30.04 -65.12 -60.18
C LYS A 626 -29.61 -63.65 -60.07
N MET A 627 -30.38 -62.71 -60.54
CA MET A 627 -30.06 -61.28 -60.48
C MET A 627 -29.92 -60.79 -59.04
N ARG A 628 -30.72 -61.23 -58.12
CA ARG A 628 -30.67 -60.80 -56.73
C ARG A 628 -29.46 -61.37 -56.01
N ILE A 629 -29.09 -62.60 -56.26
CA ILE A 629 -27.88 -63.21 -55.69
C ILE A 629 -26.63 -62.51 -56.27
N SER A 630 -26.57 -62.36 -57.59
CA SER A 630 -25.44 -61.66 -58.22
C SER A 630 -25.25 -60.25 -57.69
N ARG A 631 -26.35 -59.44 -57.56
CA ARG A 631 -26.29 -58.10 -56.98
C ARG A 631 -25.80 -58.10 -55.55
N PHE A 632 -26.25 -59.05 -54.72
CA PHE A 632 -25.85 -59.21 -53.31
C PHE A 632 -24.34 -59.58 -53.21
N LEU A 633 -23.86 -60.50 -54.01
CA LEU A 633 -22.47 -60.93 -54.03
C LEU A 633 -21.55 -59.79 -54.53
N LYS A 634 -22.03 -59.02 -55.55
CA LYS A 634 -21.35 -57.80 -55.99
C LYS A 634 -21.27 -56.72 -54.90
N GLN A 635 -22.35 -56.52 -54.19
CA GLN A 635 -22.35 -55.62 -53.03
C GLN A 635 -21.41 -56.08 -51.93
N LYS A 636 -21.17 -57.37 -51.78
CA LYS A 636 -20.16 -57.93 -50.87
C LYS A 636 -18.71 -57.84 -51.39
N GLY A 637 -18.52 -57.29 -52.59
CA GLY A 637 -17.22 -57.01 -53.18
C GLY A 637 -16.54 -58.20 -53.82
N TYR A 638 -17.30 -59.15 -54.36
CA TYR A 638 -16.78 -60.16 -55.27
C TYR A 638 -16.76 -59.65 -56.72
N ASP A 639 -15.79 -60.15 -57.52
CA ASP A 639 -15.70 -59.82 -58.89
C ASP A 639 -16.87 -60.38 -59.69
N TYR A 640 -17.32 -59.64 -60.70
CA TYR A 640 -18.52 -60.00 -61.47
C TYR A 640 -18.32 -61.24 -62.38
N GLU A 641 -17.13 -61.40 -62.94
CA GLU A 641 -16.82 -62.54 -63.76
C GLU A 641 -16.78 -63.82 -62.86
N ASP A 642 -16.12 -63.74 -61.70
CA ASP A 642 -16.08 -64.82 -60.73
C ASP A 642 -17.49 -65.20 -60.24
N ILE A 643 -18.38 -64.20 -60.02
CA ILE A 643 -19.75 -64.41 -59.63
C ILE A 643 -20.51 -65.23 -60.68
N LEU A 644 -20.34 -64.89 -61.94
CA LEU A 644 -21.00 -65.61 -63.04
C LEU A 644 -20.52 -67.08 -63.13
N ILE A 645 -19.22 -67.29 -63.08
CA ILE A 645 -18.63 -68.65 -63.09
C ILE A 645 -19.18 -69.52 -61.94
N VAL A 646 -19.11 -68.98 -60.73
CA VAL A 646 -19.57 -69.71 -59.53
C VAL A 646 -21.07 -69.92 -59.54
N MET A 647 -21.84 -68.96 -60.08
CA MET A 647 -23.30 -69.12 -60.16
C MET A 647 -23.67 -70.23 -61.14
N ASP A 648 -23.04 -70.30 -62.30
CA ASP A 648 -23.32 -71.35 -63.26
C ASP A 648 -22.94 -72.73 -62.73
N GLU A 649 -21.79 -72.85 -62.02
CA GLU A 649 -21.44 -74.08 -61.32
C GLU A 649 -22.47 -74.52 -60.30
N ILE A 650 -22.93 -73.58 -59.40
CA ILE A 650 -23.89 -73.90 -58.37
C ILE A 650 -25.25 -74.21 -58.93
N TRP A 651 -25.68 -73.56 -60.04
CA TRP A 651 -26.95 -73.86 -60.66
C TRP A 651 -26.98 -75.22 -61.38
N SER A 652 -25.85 -75.68 -61.90
CA SER A 652 -25.73 -77.07 -62.40
C SER A 652 -25.75 -78.09 -61.31
N GLU A 653 -25.06 -77.80 -60.17
CA GLU A 653 -25.07 -78.68 -58.98
C GLU A 653 -26.47 -78.80 -58.28
N LEU A 654 -27.38 -77.83 -58.46
CA LEU A 654 -28.66 -77.79 -57.82
C LEU A 654 -29.85 -78.27 -58.77
N ASN A 655 -29.54 -78.45 -60.04
CA ASN A 655 -30.48 -78.96 -61.05
C ASN A 655 -30.24 -80.48 -61.37
N ASP A 656 -29.03 -81.05 -60.94
CA ASP A 656 -28.71 -82.44 -60.87
C ASP A 656 -29.23 -83.01 -59.52
#